data_eeb542bd4a6eaaf3bbc365e09a74b808
#
_entry.id   eeb542bd4a6eaaf3bbc365e09a74b808
#
_cell.length_a   1.000
_cell.length_b   1.000
_cell.length_c   1.000
_cell.angle_alpha   90.00
_cell.angle_beta   90.00
_cell.angle_gamma   90.00
#
_symmetry.space_group_name_H-M   'P 1'
#
loop_
_entity.id
_entity.type
_entity.pdbx_description
1 polymer ?
#
loop_
_entity_poly.entity_id
_entity_poly.type
_entity_poly.pdbx_seq_one_letter_code
_entity_poly.pdbx_strand_id
1 'polypeptide(L)'
;MTEGKSIINANLTPLPDKVGVDGLEDKWRTVWDEDGTYKFRNTRDRKAVYSIDTPPPTVSGSLHVGHVFSYTHTDVIARYKRMRGYDVFYPMGWDDNGLPTERRVQNYYGVRVDVSLPYDPDFKPPFEGTDGKKIDAKDQVPISRKNFIELCERLTAQDEKLFEALWRKLGLSIDWSQTYHTIGQHPQRVAQKAFLRNLARGEAYQQDAPGLWDVTFQTAVAQAELESREYPGFYHKVAFRFEDGTPIYIETTRPELLAACTSLIANPNDERYKQYFGQYVYSPLFKVKVPILAHPAAEMDKGAGIAMCCTFGDVTDVEWWRDLKLPTRPIIQRNGRIVMDTPDWIEDPAGREVFAETAGKTTFSARKIIVDKLRESGDLDGEPTPTKRMTNFYEKGDKPLEIVTSRQWYLKNGGTDAKLNAELIERGKELEFHPDFMRVRYENWVHGLNGDWLISRQRFFGVPFPLWYPVNASGEPDYDHPITPSEDRLPIDPTIDVPEGYDESQRDVPGGFTAEKDIMDTWATSSLTPQIVTHWAEPDEASKALFASTFPMDLRPQGQDIIRTWLFSTMDRAHLENKCLPWAHATLSGWILDPDHKKMSKSKGNVVVPNEPIEKFGADAVRYWAAAARLGLDATYDIGQMKIGRRLAIKLLNATKFALAIGREDENHHVGAAAEAAWNPADVTEPLDRAAMAKLALVVRQATEALESYEHSKALEVIESYFWQFCDDYIELVKNRAYGTPDEHGNVPSEKAVKSARTALGLGLDAFARLLAPYLPYATEEVWSWMHAGSGSVHRAAWPVVDPYVEAATGASPELLTWAGKAVEQLRKIKSEAKVSMKTPILSVALSAASEGVEAIHAALGDIAQAGRVVGKFDLVAKHAEESAAEGTPETEVAVEASELGEPPAKKPKH
;
A
#
# COMPACT_ATOMS: atom_id res chain seq x y z
N MET A 1 38.37 -1.53 20.24
CA MET A 1 37.40 -1.85 19.17
C MET A 1 37.62 -3.31 18.85
N THR A 2 36.89 -4.18 19.52
CA THR A 2 36.89 -5.61 19.24
C THR A 2 35.97 -5.78 18.01
N GLU A 3 36.56 -6.13 16.87
CA GLU A 3 35.83 -6.60 15.71
C GLU A 3 34.92 -7.76 16.13
N GLY A 4 33.61 -7.53 16.14
CA GLY A 4 32.63 -8.59 16.34
C GLY A 4 32.76 -9.57 15.18
N LYS A 5 33.32 -10.74 15.46
CA LYS A 5 33.33 -11.83 14.51
C LYS A 5 31.87 -12.20 14.23
N SER A 6 31.42 -12.08 12.98
CA SER A 6 30.09 -12.53 12.53
C SER A 6 29.88 -14.01 12.90
N ILE A 7 28.69 -14.36 13.37
CA ILE A 7 28.33 -15.75 13.70
C ILE A 7 28.47 -16.66 12.47
N ILE A 8 28.32 -16.10 11.26
CA ILE A 8 28.55 -16.80 9.98
C ILE A 8 30.00 -17.32 9.85
N ASN A 9 30.96 -16.69 10.55
CA ASN A 9 32.38 -17.09 10.53
C ASN A 9 32.72 -18.31 11.37
N ALA A 10 31.83 -18.84 12.19
CA ALA A 10 32.20 -19.85 13.18
C ALA A 10 32.13 -21.30 12.69
N ASN A 11 31.33 -21.59 11.65
CA ASN A 11 31.20 -22.98 11.15
C ASN A 11 30.95 -22.98 9.64
N LEU A 12 31.90 -23.44 8.88
CA LEU A 12 31.74 -23.81 7.48
C LEU A 12 30.58 -24.78 7.35
N THR A 13 29.46 -24.36 6.78
CA THR A 13 28.26 -25.21 6.67
C THR A 13 28.51 -26.29 5.61
N PRO A 14 28.51 -27.60 5.96
CA PRO A 14 28.59 -28.67 4.97
C PRO A 14 27.37 -28.57 4.06
N LEU A 15 27.53 -28.94 2.76
CA LEU A 15 26.40 -29.03 1.86
C LEU A 15 25.37 -30.02 2.41
N PRO A 16 24.07 -29.67 2.50
CA PRO A 16 23.07 -30.56 3.07
C PRO A 16 22.84 -31.77 2.16
N ASP A 17 22.63 -32.95 2.74
CA ASP A 17 22.32 -34.16 1.97
C ASP A 17 21.06 -34.00 1.12
N LYS A 18 20.06 -33.35 1.69
CA LYS A 18 18.81 -33.01 1.02
C LYS A 18 18.52 -31.52 1.18
N VAL A 19 18.32 -30.85 0.04
CA VAL A 19 17.92 -29.42 0.05
C VAL A 19 16.42 -29.28 0.23
N GLY A 20 16.00 -28.21 0.90
CA GLY A 20 14.61 -27.84 1.11
C GLY A 20 14.51 -26.37 1.54
N VAL A 21 13.32 -25.82 1.41
CA VAL A 21 13.04 -24.44 1.81
C VAL A 21 12.40 -24.34 3.20
N ASP A 22 11.94 -25.45 3.75
CA ASP A 22 11.22 -25.47 5.02
C ASP A 22 12.20 -25.20 6.18
N GLY A 23 11.85 -24.22 7.04
CA GLY A 23 12.66 -23.81 8.19
C GLY A 23 13.73 -22.76 7.88
N LEU A 24 13.90 -22.34 6.63
CA LEU A 24 14.85 -21.28 6.27
C LEU A 24 14.46 -19.94 6.90
N GLU A 25 13.17 -19.66 7.03
CA GLU A 25 12.66 -18.44 7.64
C GLU A 25 13.15 -18.29 9.09
N ASP A 26 13.03 -19.33 9.89
CA ASP A 26 13.44 -19.29 11.29
C ASP A 26 14.96 -19.22 11.43
N LYS A 27 15.69 -19.97 10.60
CA LYS A 27 17.15 -19.96 10.56
C LYS A 27 17.70 -18.57 10.27
N TRP A 28 17.32 -17.99 9.13
CA TRP A 28 17.95 -16.77 8.63
C TRP A 28 17.46 -15.51 9.33
N ARG A 29 16.20 -15.47 9.74
CA ARG A 29 15.69 -14.36 10.56
C ARG A 29 16.53 -14.17 11.84
N THR A 30 16.83 -15.26 12.53
CA THR A 30 17.67 -15.21 13.75
C THR A 30 19.05 -14.64 13.44
N VAL A 31 19.69 -15.12 12.38
CA VAL A 31 21.03 -14.64 11.97
C VAL A 31 20.99 -13.15 11.59
N TRP A 32 19.98 -12.70 10.82
CA TRP A 32 19.87 -11.29 10.41
C TRP A 32 19.65 -10.35 11.59
N ASP A 33 18.86 -10.78 12.60
CA ASP A 33 18.63 -10.01 13.82
C ASP A 33 19.91 -9.91 14.66
N GLU A 34 20.62 -11.01 14.86
CA GLU A 34 21.85 -11.06 15.66
C GLU A 34 23.00 -10.28 15.01
N ASP A 35 23.17 -10.39 13.69
CA ASP A 35 24.21 -9.66 12.93
C ASP A 35 23.83 -8.19 12.65
N GLY A 36 22.59 -7.80 12.91
CA GLY A 36 22.10 -6.45 12.57
C GLY A 36 22.16 -6.17 11.06
N THR A 37 21.86 -7.19 10.22
CA THR A 37 21.99 -7.14 8.76
C THR A 37 21.27 -5.96 8.13
N TYR A 38 20.13 -5.54 8.66
CA TYR A 38 19.31 -4.46 8.12
C TYR A 38 19.40 -3.15 8.89
N LYS A 39 20.27 -3.08 9.91
CA LYS A 39 20.44 -1.91 10.77
C LYS A 39 20.96 -0.72 9.96
N PHE A 40 20.31 0.43 10.12
CA PHE A 40 20.75 1.71 9.59
C PHE A 40 22.01 2.19 10.33
N ARG A 41 23.05 2.52 9.61
CA ARG A 41 24.36 2.89 10.17
C ARG A 41 24.51 4.36 10.48
N ASN A 42 23.59 5.19 9.93
CA ASN A 42 23.59 6.64 10.03
C ASN A 42 24.94 7.27 9.63
N THR A 43 25.32 7.07 8.38
CA THR A 43 26.59 7.55 7.82
C THR A 43 26.70 9.09 7.78
N ARG A 44 25.59 9.81 8.03
CA ARG A 44 25.45 11.29 7.98
C ARG A 44 25.75 11.90 6.62
N ASP A 45 25.97 11.12 5.60
CA ASP A 45 26.09 11.56 4.20
C ASP A 45 24.76 11.32 3.47
N ARG A 46 24.04 12.40 3.18
CA ARG A 46 22.74 12.31 2.47
C ARG A 46 22.83 11.55 1.14
N LYS A 47 23.97 11.65 0.44
CA LYS A 47 24.16 10.98 -0.86
C LYS A 47 24.36 9.46 -0.73
N ALA A 48 24.85 9.03 0.42
CA ALA A 48 25.04 7.61 0.72
C ALA A 48 23.82 6.95 1.39
N VAL A 49 22.79 7.73 1.74
CA VAL A 49 21.56 7.26 2.39
C VAL A 49 20.46 7.09 1.34
N TYR A 50 19.67 6.04 1.49
CA TYR A 50 18.39 5.86 0.80
C TYR A 50 17.29 5.70 1.84
N SER A 51 16.38 6.66 1.93
CA SER A 51 15.36 6.75 2.98
C SER A 51 13.97 6.45 2.44
N ILE A 52 13.22 5.60 3.18
CA ILE A 52 11.90 5.09 2.78
C ILE A 52 10.87 5.51 3.82
N ASP A 53 9.84 6.23 3.38
CA ASP A 53 8.68 6.59 4.19
C ASP A 53 7.59 5.53 4.04
N THR A 54 7.64 4.51 4.88
CA THR A 54 6.75 3.35 4.82
C THR A 54 5.39 3.66 5.44
N PRO A 55 4.25 3.26 4.82
CA PRO A 55 2.95 3.45 5.43
C PRO A 55 2.83 2.65 6.73
N PRO A 56 2.49 3.30 7.85
CA PRO A 56 2.19 2.57 9.07
C PRO A 56 0.86 1.81 8.90
N PRO A 57 0.84 0.47 9.02
CA PRO A 57 -0.42 -0.26 8.94
C PRO A 57 -1.32 0.07 10.13
N THR A 58 -2.63 0.21 9.86
CA THR A 58 -3.62 0.48 10.91
C THR A 58 -3.78 -0.74 11.82
N VAL A 59 -3.54 -0.55 13.12
CA VAL A 59 -3.57 -1.59 14.14
C VAL A 59 -5.02 -1.83 14.62
N SER A 60 -5.84 -2.43 13.75
CA SER A 60 -7.25 -2.69 14.03
C SER A 60 -7.72 -4.06 13.53
N GLY A 61 -7.03 -5.11 13.96
CA GLY A 61 -7.32 -6.49 13.57
C GLY A 61 -6.15 -7.19 12.89
N SER A 62 -6.39 -8.03 11.89
CA SER A 62 -5.34 -8.76 11.17
C SER A 62 -4.90 -8.03 9.90
N LEU A 63 -3.62 -8.19 9.55
CA LEU A 63 -3.11 -7.88 8.23
C LEU A 63 -3.75 -8.82 7.18
N HIS A 64 -3.80 -8.39 5.94
CA HIS A 64 -4.30 -9.18 4.81
C HIS A 64 -3.27 -9.22 3.67
N VAL A 65 -3.47 -10.11 2.69
CA VAL A 65 -2.54 -10.30 1.57
C VAL A 65 -2.26 -9.04 0.75
N GLY A 66 -3.16 -8.05 0.76
CA GLY A 66 -2.90 -6.74 0.14
C GLY A 66 -1.76 -5.96 0.81
N HIS A 67 -1.60 -6.07 2.13
CA HIS A 67 -0.43 -5.51 2.82
C HIS A 67 0.85 -6.24 2.40
N VAL A 68 0.85 -7.59 2.44
CA VAL A 68 1.99 -8.41 1.98
C VAL A 68 2.43 -8.01 0.57
N PHE A 69 1.47 -7.78 -0.31
CA PHE A 69 1.70 -7.36 -1.68
C PHE A 69 2.48 -6.04 -1.76
N SER A 70 1.94 -4.97 -1.18
CA SER A 70 2.55 -3.64 -1.24
C SER A 70 3.90 -3.56 -0.50
N TYR A 71 4.01 -4.18 0.68
CA TYR A 71 5.25 -4.16 1.46
C TYR A 71 6.36 -5.01 0.82
N THR A 72 6.02 -6.07 0.10
CA THR A 72 7.01 -6.84 -0.68
C THR A 72 7.60 -6.00 -1.80
N HIS A 73 6.79 -5.21 -2.53
CA HIS A 73 7.30 -4.29 -3.57
C HIS A 73 8.32 -3.31 -2.99
N THR A 74 8.00 -2.75 -1.82
CA THR A 74 8.91 -1.84 -1.09
C THR A 74 10.22 -2.52 -0.72
N ASP A 75 10.13 -3.72 -0.16
CA ASP A 75 11.30 -4.46 0.34
C ASP A 75 12.24 -4.91 -0.78
N VAL A 76 11.70 -5.22 -1.96
CA VAL A 76 12.53 -5.51 -3.16
C VAL A 76 13.43 -4.31 -3.47
N ILE A 77 12.89 -3.10 -3.46
CA ILE A 77 13.66 -1.88 -3.71
C ILE A 77 14.63 -1.60 -2.57
N ALA A 78 14.22 -1.75 -1.31
CA ALA A 78 15.10 -1.57 -0.15
C ALA A 78 16.32 -2.49 -0.20
N ARG A 79 16.13 -3.79 -0.52
CA ARG A 79 17.21 -4.77 -0.69
C ARG A 79 18.12 -4.41 -1.84
N TYR A 80 17.54 -4.07 -2.99
CA TYR A 80 18.31 -3.65 -4.15
C TYR A 80 19.18 -2.43 -3.86
N LYS A 81 18.61 -1.36 -3.27
CA LYS A 81 19.37 -0.13 -2.93
C LYS A 81 20.48 -0.42 -1.90
N ARG A 82 20.25 -1.33 -0.93
CA ARG A 82 21.29 -1.77 0.01
C ARG A 82 22.43 -2.48 -0.70
N MET A 83 22.13 -3.36 -1.64
CA MET A 83 23.12 -4.05 -2.46
C MET A 83 23.85 -3.09 -3.44
N ARG A 84 23.23 -1.95 -3.78
CA ARG A 84 23.86 -0.84 -4.52
C ARG A 84 24.80 0.00 -3.66
N GLY A 85 24.93 -0.32 -2.36
CA GLY A 85 25.86 0.33 -1.45
C GLY A 85 25.26 1.46 -0.62
N TYR A 86 23.94 1.73 -0.73
CA TYR A 86 23.29 2.73 0.11
C TYR A 86 23.11 2.23 1.54
N ASP A 87 23.24 3.14 2.49
CA ASP A 87 22.78 2.96 3.86
C ASP A 87 21.27 3.20 3.88
N VAL A 88 20.50 2.12 3.95
CA VAL A 88 19.04 2.19 3.76
C VAL A 88 18.36 2.47 5.10
N PHE A 89 17.71 3.63 5.20
CA PHE A 89 16.84 4.02 6.30
C PHE A 89 15.42 3.51 6.02
N TYR A 90 15.05 2.43 6.70
CA TYR A 90 13.78 1.73 6.48
C TYR A 90 13.07 1.47 7.82
N PRO A 91 12.44 2.51 8.41
CA PRO A 91 11.68 2.40 9.64
C PRO A 91 10.31 1.75 9.42
N MET A 92 9.69 1.26 10.52
CA MET A 92 8.31 0.80 10.55
C MET A 92 7.52 1.58 11.60
N GLY A 93 6.30 2.00 11.23
CA GLY A 93 5.36 2.63 12.15
C GLY A 93 4.11 1.78 12.35
N TRP A 94 3.38 2.11 13.43
CA TRP A 94 2.07 1.54 13.74
C TRP A 94 1.05 2.66 13.83
N ASP A 95 -0.06 2.55 13.04
CA ASP A 95 -1.17 3.50 13.09
C ASP A 95 -2.22 2.98 14.07
N ASP A 96 -2.10 3.40 15.34
CA ASP A 96 -2.83 2.84 16.47
C ASP A 96 -4.18 3.47 16.69
N ASN A 97 -4.35 4.72 16.32
CA ASN A 97 -5.54 5.51 16.61
C ASN A 97 -6.59 5.48 15.48
N GLY A 98 -7.72 6.08 15.77
CA GLY A 98 -8.83 6.20 14.85
C GLY A 98 -10.03 5.31 15.18
N LEU A 99 -11.14 5.59 14.50
CA LEU A 99 -12.42 4.92 14.73
C LEU A 99 -12.36 3.38 14.64
N PRO A 100 -11.61 2.77 13.70
CA PRO A 100 -11.53 1.29 13.62
C PRO A 100 -10.99 0.66 14.90
N THR A 101 -9.95 1.25 15.49
CA THR A 101 -9.35 0.78 16.75
C THR A 101 -10.32 0.94 17.91
N GLU A 102 -10.94 2.11 18.07
CA GLU A 102 -11.94 2.31 19.12
C GLU A 102 -13.10 1.30 19.02
N ARG A 103 -13.64 1.08 17.82
CA ARG A 103 -14.72 0.09 17.60
C ARG A 103 -14.28 -1.33 17.96
N ARG A 104 -13.05 -1.68 17.63
CA ARG A 104 -12.51 -2.99 17.99
C ARG A 104 -12.38 -3.13 19.48
N VAL A 105 -11.87 -2.13 20.20
CA VAL A 105 -11.76 -2.11 21.66
C VAL A 105 -13.15 -2.23 22.32
N GLN A 106 -14.14 -1.46 21.85
CA GLN A 106 -15.52 -1.52 22.33
C GLN A 106 -16.10 -2.94 22.24
N ASN A 107 -15.88 -3.62 21.12
CA ASN A 107 -16.37 -4.98 20.92
C ASN A 107 -15.52 -6.02 21.66
N TYR A 108 -14.19 -5.88 21.68
CA TYR A 108 -13.28 -6.83 22.28
C TYR A 108 -13.42 -6.91 23.79
N TYR A 109 -13.63 -5.75 24.44
CA TYR A 109 -13.77 -5.64 25.89
C TYR A 109 -15.22 -5.41 26.37
N GLY A 110 -16.17 -5.14 25.47
CA GLY A 110 -17.56 -4.87 25.80
C GLY A 110 -17.78 -3.55 26.56
N VAL A 111 -17.06 -2.51 26.16
CA VAL A 111 -17.06 -1.21 26.85
C VAL A 111 -17.46 -0.08 25.91
N ARG A 112 -17.88 1.06 26.49
CA ARG A 112 -18.09 2.33 25.78
C ARG A 112 -17.66 3.50 26.67
N VAL A 113 -17.25 4.60 26.05
CA VAL A 113 -16.84 5.79 26.79
C VAL A 113 -18.05 6.51 27.33
N ASP A 114 -17.94 6.92 28.59
CA ASP A 114 -18.78 7.93 29.25
C ASP A 114 -17.86 8.93 29.95
N VAL A 115 -17.75 10.13 29.36
CA VAL A 115 -16.84 11.20 29.86
C VAL A 115 -17.22 11.75 31.22
N SER A 116 -18.43 11.46 31.72
CA SER A 116 -18.88 11.89 33.06
C SER A 116 -18.33 11.00 34.16
N LEU A 117 -17.82 9.82 33.85
CA LEU A 117 -17.30 8.88 34.83
C LEU A 117 -15.85 9.22 35.22
N PRO A 118 -15.52 9.14 36.52
CA PRO A 118 -14.17 9.30 37.01
C PRO A 118 -13.29 8.11 36.58
N TYR A 119 -11.97 8.35 36.54
CA TYR A 119 -10.99 7.29 36.32
C TYR A 119 -11.00 6.26 37.46
N ASP A 120 -11.04 5.00 37.10
CA ASP A 120 -10.93 3.86 38.00
C ASP A 120 -9.62 3.08 37.71
N PRO A 121 -8.58 3.21 38.57
CA PRO A 121 -7.30 2.54 38.37
C PRO A 121 -7.38 1.01 38.51
N ASP A 122 -8.43 0.49 39.14
CA ASP A 122 -8.64 -0.95 39.34
C ASP A 122 -9.63 -1.57 38.33
N PHE A 123 -10.03 -0.80 37.32
CA PHE A 123 -11.02 -1.23 36.34
C PHE A 123 -10.56 -2.50 35.62
N LYS A 124 -11.43 -3.49 35.54
CA LYS A 124 -11.26 -4.71 34.76
C LYS A 124 -12.39 -4.82 33.73
N PRO A 125 -12.05 -5.03 32.45
CA PRO A 125 -13.08 -5.18 31.43
C PRO A 125 -13.98 -6.39 31.70
N PRO A 126 -15.27 -6.34 31.32
CA PRO A 126 -16.21 -7.43 31.57
C PRO A 126 -15.84 -8.75 30.89
N PHE A 127 -15.13 -8.68 29.78
CA PHE A 127 -14.55 -9.83 29.08
C PHE A 127 -13.37 -9.41 28.19
N GLU A 128 -12.60 -10.41 27.74
CA GLU A 128 -11.51 -10.27 26.79
C GLU A 128 -11.66 -11.36 25.70
N GLY A 129 -11.45 -10.98 24.44
CA GLY A 129 -11.25 -11.97 23.38
C GLY A 129 -12.49 -12.43 22.63
N THR A 130 -13.48 -11.57 22.43
CA THR A 130 -14.59 -11.88 21.52
C THR A 130 -14.35 -11.25 20.14
N ASP A 131 -13.29 -11.65 19.47
CA ASP A 131 -13.04 -11.23 18.08
C ASP A 131 -14.21 -11.64 17.18
N GLY A 132 -14.81 -10.65 16.51
CA GLY A 132 -15.85 -10.85 15.51
C GLY A 132 -17.30 -10.77 15.98
N LYS A 133 -17.59 -10.64 17.26
CA LYS A 133 -18.96 -10.36 17.73
C LYS A 133 -19.18 -8.87 17.92
N LYS A 134 -20.11 -8.30 17.16
CA LYS A 134 -20.61 -6.95 17.42
C LYS A 134 -21.44 -6.98 18.70
N ILE A 135 -21.03 -6.18 19.69
CA ILE A 135 -21.79 -5.99 20.93
C ILE A 135 -22.65 -4.74 20.77
N ASP A 136 -23.94 -4.86 21.01
CA ASP A 136 -24.83 -3.71 20.95
C ASP A 136 -24.44 -2.68 22.00
N ALA A 137 -24.50 -1.39 21.64
CA ALA A 137 -24.08 -0.29 22.51
C ALA A 137 -24.83 -0.29 23.88
N LYS A 138 -26.05 -0.80 23.93
CA LYS A 138 -26.83 -0.96 25.16
C LYS A 138 -26.26 -2.00 26.14
N ASP A 139 -25.52 -2.98 25.61
CA ASP A 139 -24.92 -4.08 26.37
C ASP A 139 -23.44 -3.79 26.74
N GLN A 140 -22.87 -2.67 26.23
CA GLN A 140 -21.53 -2.23 26.57
C GLN A 140 -21.50 -1.50 27.92
N VAL A 141 -20.52 -1.81 28.76
CA VAL A 141 -20.30 -1.17 30.06
C VAL A 141 -19.73 0.24 29.85
N PRO A 142 -20.36 1.31 30.43
CA PRO A 142 -19.79 2.64 30.36
C PRO A 142 -18.53 2.74 31.24
N ILE A 143 -17.46 3.35 30.71
CA ILE A 143 -16.20 3.59 31.41
C ILE A 143 -15.66 5.00 31.14
N SER A 144 -14.75 5.47 32.01
CA SER A 144 -14.11 6.78 31.84
C SER A 144 -13.27 6.82 30.55
N ARG A 145 -13.04 8.03 30.02
CA ARG A 145 -12.14 8.23 28.84
C ARG A 145 -10.76 7.63 29.09
N LYS A 146 -10.18 7.84 30.29
CA LYS A 146 -8.83 7.36 30.60
C LYS A 146 -8.75 5.83 30.64
N ASN A 147 -9.71 5.14 31.24
CA ASN A 147 -9.78 3.69 31.21
C ASN A 147 -9.93 3.15 29.78
N PHE A 148 -10.70 3.83 28.94
CA PHE A 148 -10.85 3.44 27.54
C PHE A 148 -9.54 3.58 26.76
N ILE A 149 -8.77 4.66 26.96
CA ILE A 149 -7.46 4.89 26.34
C ILE A 149 -6.48 3.77 26.76
N GLU A 150 -6.41 3.43 28.05
CA GLU A 150 -5.57 2.34 28.56
C GLU A 150 -5.91 0.98 27.92
N LEU A 151 -7.20 0.70 27.65
CA LEU A 151 -7.62 -0.50 26.94
C LEU A 151 -7.24 -0.45 25.44
N CYS A 152 -7.31 0.71 24.83
CA CYS A 152 -6.84 0.90 23.45
C CYS A 152 -5.33 0.61 23.34
N GLU A 153 -4.51 1.24 24.16
CA GLU A 153 -3.05 1.03 24.22
C GLU A 153 -2.70 -0.44 24.48
N ARG A 154 -3.41 -1.09 25.38
CA ARG A 154 -3.21 -2.51 25.68
C ARG A 154 -3.49 -3.42 24.48
N LEU A 155 -4.59 -3.18 23.76
CA LEU A 155 -4.97 -4.01 22.62
C LEU A 155 -4.07 -3.75 21.40
N THR A 156 -3.74 -2.48 21.10
CA THR A 156 -2.84 -2.15 19.99
C THR A 156 -1.46 -2.76 20.21
N ALA A 157 -0.89 -2.66 21.41
CA ALA A 157 0.40 -3.27 21.73
C ALA A 157 0.44 -4.80 21.54
N GLN A 158 -0.70 -5.49 21.66
CA GLN A 158 -0.78 -6.93 21.34
C GLN A 158 -0.79 -7.16 19.82
N ASP A 159 -1.57 -6.38 19.08
CA ASP A 159 -1.68 -6.51 17.63
C ASP A 159 -0.38 -6.14 16.90
N GLU A 160 0.32 -5.11 17.35
CA GLU A 160 1.63 -4.71 16.82
C GLU A 160 2.63 -5.86 16.84
N LYS A 161 2.69 -6.61 17.95
CA LYS A 161 3.56 -7.78 18.05
C LYS A 161 3.20 -8.87 17.05
N LEU A 162 1.91 -9.06 16.78
CA LEU A 162 1.44 -10.01 15.76
C LEU A 162 1.82 -9.54 14.35
N PHE A 163 1.71 -8.24 14.09
CA PHE A 163 2.09 -7.65 12.81
C PHE A 163 3.60 -7.72 12.59
N GLU A 164 4.39 -7.36 13.61
CA GLU A 164 5.84 -7.47 13.56
C GLU A 164 6.29 -8.92 13.32
N ALA A 165 5.71 -9.88 14.02
CA ALA A 165 6.02 -11.30 13.83
C ALA A 165 5.73 -11.76 12.39
N LEU A 166 4.63 -11.30 11.77
CA LEU A 166 4.31 -11.59 10.37
C LEU A 166 5.32 -10.96 9.41
N TRP A 167 5.67 -9.66 9.61
CA TRP A 167 6.64 -8.96 8.77
C TRP A 167 8.04 -9.56 8.84
N ARG A 168 8.45 -9.96 10.04
CA ARG A 168 9.72 -10.69 10.25
C ARG A 168 9.71 -12.04 9.56
N LYS A 169 8.60 -12.78 9.61
CA LYS A 169 8.46 -14.08 8.92
C LYS A 169 8.43 -13.92 7.41
N LEU A 170 7.78 -12.86 6.89
CA LEU A 170 7.81 -12.50 5.46
C LEU A 170 9.21 -12.10 4.99
N GLY A 171 10.11 -11.76 5.91
CA GLY A 171 11.48 -11.37 5.64
C GLY A 171 11.62 -9.94 5.15
N LEU A 172 10.83 -8.98 5.66
CA LEU A 172 11.04 -7.57 5.36
C LEU A 172 12.35 -7.08 5.97
N SER A 173 13.14 -6.34 5.19
CA SER A 173 14.48 -5.85 5.57
C SER A 173 14.44 -4.53 6.36
N ILE A 174 13.52 -4.46 7.33
CA ILE A 174 13.26 -3.31 8.17
C ILE A 174 14.30 -3.22 9.29
N ASP A 175 14.70 -2.00 9.64
CA ASP A 175 15.42 -1.75 10.89
C ASP A 175 14.43 -1.64 12.06
N TRP A 176 14.23 -2.74 12.76
CA TRP A 176 13.28 -2.82 13.87
C TRP A 176 13.66 -1.97 15.09
N SER A 177 14.86 -1.40 15.13
CA SER A 177 15.23 -0.41 16.15
C SER A 177 14.66 0.99 15.86
N GLN A 178 14.11 1.21 14.67
CA GLN A 178 13.53 2.48 14.21
C GLN A 178 11.99 2.41 14.17
N THR A 179 11.35 1.66 15.07
CA THR A 179 9.90 1.59 15.15
C THR A 179 9.29 2.76 15.90
N TYR A 180 8.06 3.16 15.53
CA TYR A 180 7.30 4.21 16.19
C TYR A 180 5.80 3.89 16.23
N HIS A 181 5.08 4.53 17.14
CA HIS A 181 3.63 4.43 17.31
C HIS A 181 3.03 5.81 17.05
N THR A 182 1.99 5.93 16.22
CA THR A 182 1.42 7.25 15.87
C THR A 182 0.94 8.05 17.08
N ILE A 183 0.56 7.36 18.17
CA ILE A 183 0.16 7.97 19.45
C ILE A 183 1.27 7.94 20.51
N GLY A 184 2.49 7.54 20.17
CA GLY A 184 3.65 7.62 21.06
C GLY A 184 4.01 9.09 21.39
N GLN A 185 4.78 9.31 22.43
CA GLN A 185 5.13 10.68 22.88
C GLN A 185 5.81 11.51 21.80
N HIS A 186 6.76 10.93 21.05
CA HIS A 186 7.46 11.65 19.99
C HIS A 186 6.54 12.01 18.81
N PRO A 187 5.75 11.10 18.20
CA PRO A 187 4.78 11.43 17.17
C PRO A 187 3.72 12.45 17.60
N GLN A 188 3.20 12.35 18.84
CA GLN A 188 2.28 13.34 19.37
C GLN A 188 2.94 14.72 19.45
N ARG A 189 4.17 14.82 19.94
CA ARG A 189 4.95 16.07 19.99
C ARG A 189 5.10 16.68 18.61
N VAL A 190 5.48 15.89 17.61
CA VAL A 190 5.65 16.33 16.20
C VAL A 190 4.32 16.84 15.64
N ALA A 191 3.23 16.10 15.84
CA ALA A 191 1.91 16.49 15.34
C ALA A 191 1.40 17.77 15.97
N GLN A 192 1.52 17.90 17.30
CA GLN A 192 1.12 19.09 18.04
C GLN A 192 1.97 20.30 17.68
N LYS A 193 3.29 20.14 17.57
CA LYS A 193 4.22 21.18 17.13
C LYS A 193 3.88 21.68 15.73
N ALA A 194 3.65 20.79 14.80
CA ALA A 194 3.27 21.14 13.43
C ALA A 194 1.91 21.89 13.40
N PHE A 195 0.93 21.46 14.20
CA PHE A 195 -0.34 22.15 14.33
C PHE A 195 -0.18 23.58 14.89
N LEU A 196 0.59 23.77 15.98
CA LEU A 196 0.82 25.09 16.56
C LEU A 196 1.51 26.04 15.59
N ARG A 197 2.46 25.55 14.80
CA ARG A 197 3.12 26.33 13.75
C ARG A 197 2.18 26.69 12.61
N ASN A 198 1.31 25.78 12.18
CA ASN A 198 0.26 26.07 11.20
C ASN A 198 -0.74 27.11 11.74
N LEU A 199 -1.11 27.00 13.02
CA LEU A 199 -1.98 27.98 13.68
C LEU A 199 -1.33 29.38 13.73
N ALA A 200 -0.06 29.46 14.12
CA ALA A 200 0.67 30.72 14.18
C ALA A 200 0.81 31.41 12.80
N ARG A 201 0.85 30.64 11.71
CA ARG A 201 0.88 31.16 10.33
C ARG A 201 -0.51 31.41 9.73
N GLY A 202 -1.59 31.10 10.46
CA GLY A 202 -2.97 31.21 9.96
C GLY A 202 -3.30 30.16 8.88
N GLU A 203 -2.57 29.08 8.83
CA GLU A 203 -2.81 27.91 7.97
C GLU A 203 -3.81 26.95 8.61
N ALA A 204 -3.76 26.80 9.96
CA ALA A 204 -4.80 26.14 10.75
C ALA A 204 -5.73 27.20 11.36
N TYR A 205 -7.02 26.92 11.37
CA TYR A 205 -8.04 27.82 11.91
C TYR A 205 -9.27 27.05 12.40
N GLN A 206 -10.05 27.69 13.28
CA GLN A 206 -11.29 27.12 13.78
C GLN A 206 -12.48 27.89 13.17
N GLN A 207 -13.52 27.19 12.79
CA GLN A 207 -14.74 27.78 12.25
C GLN A 207 -15.97 27.01 12.72
N ASP A 208 -17.02 27.75 13.09
CA ASP A 208 -18.36 27.20 13.27
C ASP A 208 -19.04 27.18 11.89
N ALA A 209 -19.15 26.02 11.29
CA ALA A 209 -19.64 25.89 9.92
C ALA A 209 -20.44 24.59 9.74
N PRO A 210 -21.34 24.55 8.72
CA PRO A 210 -21.99 23.33 8.32
C PRO A 210 -20.96 22.33 7.75
N GLY A 211 -20.94 21.12 8.28
CA GLY A 211 -20.02 20.08 7.87
C GLY A 211 -20.69 18.71 7.80
N LEU A 212 -20.09 17.81 7.01
CA LEU A 212 -20.53 16.42 6.91
C LEU A 212 -20.33 15.70 8.23
N TRP A 213 -21.36 14.99 8.65
CA TRP A 213 -21.45 14.41 9.98
C TRP A 213 -22.00 12.98 9.95
N ASP A 214 -21.29 12.06 10.57
CA ASP A 214 -21.81 10.72 10.82
C ASP A 214 -22.61 10.68 12.13
N VAL A 215 -23.91 10.46 11.99
CA VAL A 215 -24.85 10.45 13.14
C VAL A 215 -24.73 9.21 14.03
N THR A 216 -24.10 8.14 13.54
CA THR A 216 -23.89 6.91 14.30
C THR A 216 -22.68 7.04 15.20
N PHE A 217 -21.59 7.55 14.66
CA PHE A 217 -20.34 7.76 15.40
C PHE A 217 -20.27 9.14 16.05
N GLN A 218 -21.19 10.04 15.70
CA GLN A 218 -21.28 11.41 16.18
C GLN A 218 -19.97 12.17 16.03
N THR A 219 -19.44 12.16 14.81
CA THR A 219 -18.18 12.81 14.45
C THR A 219 -18.26 13.44 13.07
N ALA A 220 -17.48 14.51 12.88
CA ALA A 220 -17.28 15.13 11.58
C ALA A 220 -16.52 14.21 10.63
N VAL A 221 -16.76 14.35 9.33
CA VAL A 221 -16.17 13.54 8.26
C VAL A 221 -15.54 14.45 7.23
N ALA A 222 -14.26 14.22 6.93
CA ALA A 222 -13.53 15.00 5.92
C ALA A 222 -13.87 14.55 4.49
N GLN A 223 -13.66 15.43 3.51
CA GLN A 223 -13.91 15.11 2.09
C GLN A 223 -13.17 13.84 1.62
N ALA A 224 -11.96 13.61 2.11
CA ALA A 224 -11.15 12.44 1.75
C ALA A 224 -11.71 11.10 2.25
N GLU A 225 -12.60 11.11 3.26
CA GLU A 225 -13.20 9.92 3.87
C GLU A 225 -14.59 9.60 3.30
N LEU A 226 -15.03 10.32 2.27
CA LEU A 226 -16.34 10.13 1.65
C LEU A 226 -16.34 8.94 0.70
N GLU A 227 -17.42 8.18 0.78
CA GLU A 227 -17.79 7.18 -0.20
C GLU A 227 -19.19 7.49 -0.75
N SER A 228 -19.28 7.63 -2.06
CA SER A 228 -20.58 7.86 -2.73
C SER A 228 -21.19 6.50 -3.07
N ARG A 229 -22.41 6.24 -2.54
CA ARG A 229 -23.14 4.98 -2.74
C ARG A 229 -24.51 5.25 -3.33
N GLU A 230 -24.96 4.36 -4.22
CA GLU A 230 -26.35 4.38 -4.69
C GLU A 230 -27.29 4.07 -3.52
N TYR A 231 -28.21 4.99 -3.23
CA TYR A 231 -29.14 4.86 -2.10
C TYR A 231 -30.59 5.07 -2.58
N PRO A 232 -31.51 4.16 -2.20
CA PRO A 232 -32.92 4.26 -2.58
C PRO A 232 -33.61 5.39 -1.87
N GLY A 233 -34.53 6.06 -2.55
CA GLY A 233 -35.33 7.16 -2.01
C GLY A 233 -36.62 7.35 -2.80
N PHE A 234 -37.31 8.41 -2.47
CA PHE A 234 -38.53 8.82 -3.18
C PHE A 234 -38.49 10.32 -3.44
N TYR A 235 -38.87 10.72 -4.65
CA TYR A 235 -39.21 12.11 -4.94
C TYR A 235 -40.62 12.39 -4.47
N HIS A 236 -40.77 13.51 -3.75
CA HIS A 236 -42.05 14.03 -3.29
C HIS A 236 -42.27 15.35 -4.01
N LYS A 237 -43.34 15.46 -4.80
CA LYS A 237 -43.74 16.68 -5.47
C LYS A 237 -44.61 17.50 -4.51
N VAL A 238 -44.10 18.66 -4.10
CA VAL A 238 -44.66 19.44 -2.98
C VAL A 238 -44.97 20.85 -3.43
N ALA A 239 -46.15 21.34 -3.05
CA ALA A 239 -46.66 22.67 -3.37
C ALA A 239 -46.22 23.72 -2.33
N PHE A 240 -45.42 24.68 -2.74
CA PHE A 240 -45.29 25.98 -2.07
C PHE A 240 -46.32 26.93 -2.61
N ARG A 241 -46.79 27.93 -1.85
CA ARG A 241 -47.86 28.80 -2.28
C ARG A 241 -47.43 30.27 -2.21
N PHE A 242 -47.81 31.04 -3.26
CA PHE A 242 -47.78 32.49 -3.24
C PHE A 242 -48.81 33.03 -2.27
N GLU A 243 -48.78 34.34 -1.98
CA GLU A 243 -49.71 34.99 -1.06
C GLU A 243 -51.19 34.92 -1.57
N ASP A 244 -51.41 34.82 -2.87
CA ASP A 244 -52.72 34.62 -3.50
C ASP A 244 -53.19 33.14 -3.51
N GLY A 245 -52.39 32.23 -2.95
CA GLY A 245 -52.70 30.82 -2.88
C GLY A 245 -52.24 29.99 -4.14
N THR A 246 -51.73 30.65 -5.18
CA THR A 246 -51.21 29.98 -6.38
C THR A 246 -50.05 29.06 -6.01
N PRO A 247 -50.08 27.78 -6.45
CA PRO A 247 -49.01 26.85 -6.13
C PRO A 247 -47.79 26.95 -7.08
N ILE A 248 -46.60 26.78 -6.51
CA ILE A 248 -45.38 26.44 -7.24
C ILE A 248 -44.83 25.13 -6.70
N TYR A 249 -44.57 24.19 -7.61
CA TYR A 249 -44.18 22.82 -7.22
C TYR A 249 -42.68 22.65 -7.23
N ILE A 250 -42.16 22.01 -6.18
CA ILE A 250 -40.80 21.49 -6.12
C ILE A 250 -40.80 19.97 -6.01
N GLU A 251 -39.73 19.34 -6.34
CA GLU A 251 -39.49 17.92 -6.05
C GLU A 251 -38.35 17.72 -5.08
N THR A 252 -38.60 17.04 -3.97
CA THR A 252 -37.60 16.82 -2.93
C THR A 252 -37.56 15.35 -2.50
N THR A 253 -36.35 14.88 -2.16
CA THR A 253 -36.17 13.56 -1.53
C THR A 253 -36.13 13.66 -0.01
N ARG A 254 -36.17 14.91 0.54
CA ARG A 254 -36.06 15.20 1.97
C ARG A 254 -37.16 16.11 2.49
N PRO A 255 -38.43 15.66 2.42
CA PRO A 255 -39.55 16.51 2.89
C PRO A 255 -39.49 16.82 4.38
N GLU A 256 -38.79 16.02 5.21
CA GLU A 256 -38.56 16.33 6.62
C GLU A 256 -37.80 17.63 6.87
N LEU A 257 -37.13 18.19 5.85
CA LEU A 257 -36.41 19.46 5.95
C LEU A 257 -37.24 20.71 5.58
N LEU A 258 -38.50 20.56 5.21
CA LEU A 258 -39.37 21.69 4.87
C LEU A 258 -39.42 22.78 5.96
N ALA A 259 -39.33 22.39 7.22
CA ALA A 259 -39.27 23.32 8.36
C ALA A 259 -37.99 24.19 8.37
N ALA A 260 -36.91 23.73 7.75
CA ALA A 260 -35.61 24.41 7.65
C ALA A 260 -35.43 25.15 6.34
N CYS A 261 -36.46 25.22 5.46
CA CYS A 261 -36.37 25.86 4.17
C CYS A 261 -36.07 27.38 4.32
N THR A 262 -35.06 27.87 3.56
CA THR A 262 -34.63 29.28 3.59
C THR A 262 -34.96 30.00 2.29
N SER A 263 -35.03 29.27 1.18
CA SER A 263 -35.34 29.82 -0.14
C SER A 263 -35.74 28.71 -1.12
N LEU A 264 -36.38 29.07 -2.23
CA LEU A 264 -36.44 28.25 -3.44
C LEU A 264 -35.38 28.75 -4.43
N ILE A 265 -34.66 27.87 -5.07
CA ILE A 265 -33.55 28.22 -5.97
C ILE A 265 -33.75 27.57 -7.33
N ALA A 266 -33.62 28.38 -8.39
CA ALA A 266 -33.67 27.93 -9.78
C ALA A 266 -32.51 28.54 -10.57
N ASN A 267 -32.19 27.93 -11.71
CA ASN A 267 -31.14 28.46 -12.59
C ASN A 267 -31.59 29.79 -13.23
N PRO A 268 -30.70 30.84 -13.27
CA PRO A 268 -31.03 32.15 -13.88
C PRO A 268 -31.39 32.06 -15.37
N ASN A 269 -31.01 30.97 -16.05
CA ASN A 269 -31.32 30.73 -17.46
C ASN A 269 -32.59 29.90 -17.66
N ASP A 270 -33.25 29.46 -16.60
CA ASP A 270 -34.52 28.70 -16.72
C ASP A 270 -35.72 29.62 -16.92
N GLU A 271 -36.21 29.66 -18.13
CA GLU A 271 -37.34 30.52 -18.51
C GLU A 271 -38.62 30.26 -17.72
N ARG A 272 -38.79 29.05 -17.17
CA ARG A 272 -39.95 28.67 -16.35
C ARG A 272 -40.07 29.50 -15.09
N TYR A 273 -38.94 29.92 -14.51
CA TYR A 273 -38.88 30.53 -13.20
C TYR A 273 -38.41 32.00 -13.18
N LYS A 274 -37.89 32.53 -14.27
CA LYS A 274 -37.40 33.93 -14.38
C LYS A 274 -38.37 34.95 -13.84
N GLN A 275 -39.64 34.80 -14.09
CA GLN A 275 -40.69 35.75 -13.65
C GLN A 275 -40.92 35.76 -12.15
N TYR A 276 -40.42 34.73 -11.43
CA TYR A 276 -40.68 34.58 -10.02
C TYR A 276 -39.47 35.02 -9.15
N PHE A 277 -38.31 35.30 -9.72
CA PHE A 277 -37.16 35.72 -8.94
C PHE A 277 -37.45 37.02 -8.18
N GLY A 278 -37.10 36.99 -6.86
CA GLY A 278 -37.36 38.07 -5.94
C GLY A 278 -38.76 38.07 -5.29
N GLN A 279 -39.66 37.18 -5.75
CA GLN A 279 -40.94 36.97 -5.10
C GLN A 279 -40.81 36.01 -3.91
N TYR A 280 -41.82 35.97 -3.06
CA TYR A 280 -41.91 35.19 -1.87
C TYR A 280 -43.01 34.14 -1.97
N VAL A 281 -42.74 32.99 -1.39
CA VAL A 281 -43.73 31.90 -1.23
C VAL A 281 -43.73 31.41 0.20
N TYR A 282 -44.74 30.69 0.59
CA TYR A 282 -44.91 30.07 1.89
C TYR A 282 -44.69 28.55 1.78
N SER A 283 -43.86 28.00 2.69
CA SER A 283 -43.67 26.57 2.78
C SER A 283 -44.95 25.85 3.20
N PRO A 284 -45.24 24.65 2.67
CA PRO A 284 -46.40 23.86 3.13
C PRO A 284 -46.22 23.48 4.60
N LEU A 285 -47.30 23.23 5.28
CA LEU A 285 -47.41 22.84 6.70
C LEU A 285 -46.92 23.92 7.66
N PHE A 286 -45.72 24.48 7.48
CA PHE A 286 -45.02 25.37 8.41
C PHE A 286 -45.27 26.87 8.13
N LYS A 287 -45.79 27.21 6.96
CA LYS A 287 -46.05 28.61 6.53
C LYS A 287 -44.87 29.57 6.64
N VAL A 288 -43.64 29.02 6.55
CA VAL A 288 -42.44 29.86 6.57
C VAL A 288 -42.34 30.60 5.25
N LYS A 289 -42.21 31.95 5.33
CA LYS A 289 -42.04 32.81 4.17
C LYS A 289 -40.61 32.77 3.65
N VAL A 290 -40.40 32.36 2.38
CA VAL A 290 -39.09 32.20 1.75
C VAL A 290 -39.05 32.87 0.38
N PRO A 291 -37.92 33.49 -0.05
CA PRO A 291 -37.74 34.07 -1.37
C PRO A 291 -37.48 33.00 -2.45
N ILE A 292 -37.79 33.33 -3.71
CA ILE A 292 -37.34 32.61 -4.88
C ILE A 292 -36.12 33.32 -5.42
N LEU A 293 -34.97 32.60 -5.49
CA LEU A 293 -33.66 33.18 -5.83
C LEU A 293 -33.06 32.43 -7.03
N ALA A 294 -32.14 33.11 -7.71
CA ALA A 294 -31.39 32.55 -8.84
C ALA A 294 -30.00 32.13 -8.43
N HIS A 295 -29.58 30.95 -8.86
CA HIS A 295 -28.19 30.49 -8.70
C HIS A 295 -27.77 29.59 -9.87
N PRO A 296 -26.58 29.80 -10.49
CA PRO A 296 -26.15 29.04 -11.65
C PRO A 296 -25.91 27.55 -11.39
N ALA A 297 -25.62 27.15 -10.16
CA ALA A 297 -25.46 25.74 -9.77
C ALA A 297 -26.79 24.96 -9.68
N ALA A 298 -27.96 25.62 -9.83
CA ALA A 298 -29.24 24.90 -9.90
C ALA A 298 -29.38 24.18 -11.25
N GLU A 299 -29.61 22.87 -11.20
CA GLU A 299 -29.73 22.03 -12.39
C GLU A 299 -31.16 22.12 -12.98
N MET A 300 -31.27 22.59 -14.22
CA MET A 300 -32.58 22.81 -14.88
C MET A 300 -33.35 21.51 -15.14
N ASP A 301 -32.65 20.40 -15.35
CA ASP A 301 -33.20 19.11 -15.72
C ASP A 301 -33.43 18.16 -14.54
N LYS A 302 -33.08 18.59 -13.31
CA LYS A 302 -33.23 17.78 -12.11
C LYS A 302 -34.55 18.07 -11.40
N GLY A 303 -35.41 17.05 -11.31
CA GLY A 303 -36.74 17.20 -10.73
C GLY A 303 -37.56 18.30 -11.44
N ALA A 304 -38.15 19.19 -10.67
CA ALA A 304 -38.90 20.32 -11.20
C ALA A 304 -38.01 21.45 -11.81
N GLY A 305 -36.68 21.39 -11.68
CA GLY A 305 -35.75 22.47 -12.07
C GLY A 305 -35.73 23.65 -11.10
N ILE A 306 -36.53 23.62 -10.05
CA ILE A 306 -36.50 24.49 -8.89
C ILE A 306 -36.43 23.64 -7.62
N ALA A 307 -35.53 23.96 -6.72
CA ALA A 307 -35.29 23.20 -5.51
C ALA A 307 -35.46 24.06 -4.26
N MET A 308 -35.89 23.46 -3.14
CA MET A 308 -35.81 24.11 -1.86
C MET A 308 -34.36 24.06 -1.33
N CYS A 309 -33.84 25.17 -0.86
CA CYS A 309 -32.62 25.23 -0.07
C CYS A 309 -32.97 25.15 1.41
N CYS A 310 -32.44 24.11 2.05
CA CYS A 310 -32.60 23.92 3.49
C CYS A 310 -31.23 24.00 4.16
N THR A 311 -31.14 24.41 5.40
CA THR A 311 -29.87 24.40 6.12
C THR A 311 -29.82 23.21 7.08
N PHE A 312 -29.28 22.00 6.70
CA PHE A 312 -28.71 21.70 5.35
C PHE A 312 -29.19 20.33 4.90
N GLY A 313 -29.56 20.19 3.64
CA GLY A 313 -30.03 18.95 3.05
C GLY A 313 -28.92 18.17 2.34
N ASP A 314 -28.06 18.88 1.61
CA ASP A 314 -26.88 18.32 0.96
C ASP A 314 -25.76 19.38 0.81
N VAL A 315 -24.65 19.03 0.15
CA VAL A 315 -23.52 19.96 -0.05
C VAL A 315 -23.87 21.14 -0.97
N THR A 316 -24.83 21.00 -1.86
CA THR A 316 -25.30 22.09 -2.74
C THR A 316 -26.06 23.15 -1.93
N ASP A 317 -26.79 22.74 -0.90
CA ASP A 317 -27.44 23.66 0.03
C ASP A 317 -26.41 24.53 0.77
N VAL A 318 -25.25 23.97 1.11
CA VAL A 318 -24.14 24.70 1.78
C VAL A 318 -23.51 25.73 0.82
N GLU A 319 -23.36 25.39 -0.46
CA GLU A 319 -22.87 26.31 -1.49
C GLU A 319 -23.86 27.48 -1.65
N TRP A 320 -25.15 27.23 -1.84
CA TRP A 320 -26.18 28.26 -1.95
C TRP A 320 -26.28 29.12 -0.69
N TRP A 321 -26.21 28.50 0.48
CA TRP A 321 -26.23 29.20 1.76
C TRP A 321 -25.10 30.23 1.86
N ARG A 322 -23.88 29.81 1.51
CA ARG A 322 -22.69 30.66 1.56
C ARG A 322 -22.76 31.79 0.53
N ASP A 323 -23.06 31.48 -0.72
CA ASP A 323 -22.99 32.42 -1.84
C ASP A 323 -24.12 33.46 -1.81
N LEU A 324 -25.30 33.02 -1.39
CA LEU A 324 -26.49 33.87 -1.27
C LEU A 324 -26.67 34.49 0.15
N LYS A 325 -25.76 34.15 1.08
CA LYS A 325 -25.79 34.62 2.48
C LYS A 325 -27.15 34.35 3.14
N LEU A 326 -27.65 33.13 2.98
CA LEU A 326 -28.94 32.70 3.50
C LEU A 326 -28.92 32.54 5.04
N PRO A 327 -30.07 32.67 5.72
CA PRO A 327 -30.13 32.42 7.16
C PRO A 327 -29.84 30.94 7.50
N THR A 328 -29.28 30.70 8.69
CA THR A 328 -29.02 29.36 9.18
C THR A 328 -30.20 28.86 10.02
N ARG A 329 -30.83 27.75 9.59
CA ARG A 329 -32.03 27.16 10.23
C ARG A 329 -31.79 25.66 10.56
N PRO A 330 -30.86 25.31 11.47
CA PRO A 330 -30.53 23.94 11.76
C PRO A 330 -31.65 23.28 12.56
N ILE A 331 -32.12 22.10 12.09
CA ILE A 331 -33.12 21.28 12.77
C ILE A 331 -32.67 19.86 13.07
N ILE A 332 -31.48 19.48 12.59
CA ILE A 332 -30.90 18.17 12.85
C ILE A 332 -29.80 18.27 13.90
N GLN A 333 -29.91 17.50 14.96
CA GLN A 333 -28.91 17.39 16.03
C GLN A 333 -27.78 16.43 15.65
N ARG A 334 -26.66 16.48 16.38
CA ARG A 334 -25.49 15.59 16.20
C ARG A 334 -25.83 14.08 16.27
N ASN A 335 -26.90 13.71 16.99
CA ASN A 335 -27.40 12.32 17.06
C ASN A 335 -28.35 11.95 15.89
N GLY A 336 -28.50 12.82 14.90
CA GLY A 336 -29.36 12.62 13.73
C GLY A 336 -30.87 12.74 14.02
N ARG A 337 -31.25 13.36 15.14
CA ARG A 337 -32.65 13.59 15.50
C ARG A 337 -33.04 15.05 15.27
N ILE A 338 -34.33 15.27 15.00
CA ILE A 338 -34.91 16.62 14.94
C ILE A 338 -34.79 17.28 16.34
N VAL A 339 -34.46 18.56 16.36
CA VAL A 339 -34.39 19.34 17.62
C VAL A 339 -35.69 19.23 18.41
N MET A 340 -35.56 19.30 19.76
CA MET A 340 -36.73 19.16 20.67
C MET A 340 -37.62 20.41 20.67
N ASP A 341 -37.01 21.59 20.66
CA ASP A 341 -37.71 22.85 20.72
C ASP A 341 -38.14 23.30 19.33
N THR A 342 -39.38 23.78 19.24
CA THR A 342 -39.87 24.34 17.96
C THR A 342 -39.16 25.66 17.67
N PRO A 343 -38.49 25.76 16.47
CA PRO A 343 -37.74 26.98 16.12
C PRO A 343 -38.63 28.22 16.04
N ASP A 344 -38.05 29.39 16.40
CA ASP A 344 -38.76 30.66 16.43
C ASP A 344 -39.23 31.16 15.07
N TRP A 345 -38.56 30.77 13.97
CA TRP A 345 -38.98 31.12 12.60
C TRP A 345 -40.25 30.40 12.13
N ILE A 346 -40.78 29.43 12.87
CA ILE A 346 -42.08 28.81 12.64
C ILE A 346 -43.10 29.56 13.52
N GLU A 347 -43.71 30.58 12.93
CA GLU A 347 -44.64 31.47 13.65
C GLU A 347 -46.09 30.95 13.63
N ASP A 348 -46.47 30.19 12.58
CA ASP A 348 -47.80 29.65 12.39
C ASP A 348 -48.14 28.60 13.47
N PRO A 349 -49.24 28.75 14.24
CA PRO A 349 -49.60 27.84 15.32
C PRO A 349 -49.78 26.37 14.83
N ALA A 350 -50.41 26.14 13.69
CA ALA A 350 -50.59 24.81 13.14
C ALA A 350 -49.24 24.21 12.67
N GLY A 351 -48.36 25.06 12.14
CA GLY A 351 -46.99 24.67 11.79
C GLY A 351 -46.17 24.25 13.02
N ARG A 352 -46.34 24.94 14.14
CA ARG A 352 -45.69 24.57 15.42
C ARG A 352 -46.19 23.24 15.95
N GLU A 353 -47.49 22.93 15.83
CA GLU A 353 -48.06 21.63 16.22
C GLU A 353 -47.47 20.51 15.37
N VAL A 354 -47.41 20.67 14.05
CA VAL A 354 -46.77 19.69 13.13
C VAL A 354 -45.30 19.47 13.47
N PHE A 355 -44.55 20.55 13.77
CA PHE A 355 -43.13 20.43 14.16
C PHE A 355 -42.97 19.62 15.45
N ALA A 356 -43.82 19.89 16.47
CA ALA A 356 -43.80 19.19 17.74
C ALA A 356 -43.99 17.64 17.58
N GLU A 357 -44.77 17.21 16.58
CA GLU A 357 -44.91 15.78 16.27
C GLU A 357 -43.61 15.17 15.76
N THR A 358 -42.72 15.94 15.14
CA THR A 358 -41.43 15.49 14.61
C THR A 358 -40.29 15.62 15.60
N ALA A 359 -40.42 16.43 16.65
CA ALA A 359 -39.40 16.73 17.66
C ALA A 359 -38.84 15.45 18.30
N GLY A 360 -37.51 15.34 18.37
CA GLY A 360 -36.78 14.17 18.89
C GLY A 360 -36.86 12.88 18.04
N LYS A 361 -37.56 12.91 16.91
CA LYS A 361 -37.60 11.77 15.98
C LYS A 361 -36.34 11.74 15.09
N THR A 362 -36.03 10.54 14.58
CA THR A 362 -35.02 10.42 13.53
C THR A 362 -35.51 11.06 12.24
N THR A 363 -34.60 11.50 11.37
CA THR A 363 -34.96 12.05 10.05
C THR A 363 -35.89 11.12 9.26
N PHE A 364 -35.68 9.80 9.34
CA PHE A 364 -36.54 8.80 8.72
C PHE A 364 -37.99 8.79 9.27
N SER A 365 -38.13 8.82 10.61
CA SER A 365 -39.46 8.85 11.25
C SER A 365 -40.17 10.18 11.02
N ALA A 366 -39.44 11.31 11.07
CA ALA A 366 -39.96 12.63 10.80
C ALA A 366 -40.46 12.74 9.36
N ARG A 367 -39.69 12.21 8.38
CA ARG A 367 -40.10 12.14 6.96
C ARG A 367 -41.48 11.51 6.78
N LYS A 368 -41.70 10.36 7.42
CA LYS A 368 -43.00 9.68 7.35
C LYS A 368 -44.14 10.57 7.86
N ILE A 369 -43.96 11.20 9.01
CA ILE A 369 -44.96 12.12 9.59
C ILE A 369 -45.26 13.27 8.62
N ILE A 370 -44.20 13.92 8.09
CA ILE A 370 -44.35 15.05 7.17
C ILE A 370 -45.07 14.64 5.87
N VAL A 371 -44.73 13.50 5.29
CA VAL A 371 -45.40 12.99 4.07
C VAL A 371 -46.90 12.74 4.32
N ASP A 372 -47.23 12.15 5.47
CA ASP A 372 -48.66 11.92 5.82
C ASP A 372 -49.40 13.26 6.00
N LYS A 373 -48.79 14.26 6.66
CA LYS A 373 -49.34 15.60 6.82
C LYS A 373 -49.48 16.36 5.49
N LEU A 374 -48.50 16.23 4.58
CA LEU A 374 -48.61 16.81 3.22
C LEU A 374 -49.72 16.20 2.41
N ARG A 375 -50.03 14.92 2.61
CA ARG A 375 -51.16 14.24 1.98
C ARG A 375 -52.48 14.74 2.57
N GLU A 376 -52.56 14.90 3.87
CA GLU A 376 -53.74 15.43 4.56
C GLU A 376 -54.06 16.89 4.18
N SER A 377 -53.05 17.75 4.03
CA SER A 377 -53.20 19.16 3.65
C SER A 377 -53.48 19.36 2.15
N GLY A 378 -53.27 18.32 1.29
CA GLY A 378 -53.37 18.44 -0.16
C GLY A 378 -52.18 19.15 -0.82
N ASP A 379 -51.07 19.32 -0.11
CA ASP A 379 -49.84 19.95 -0.63
C ASP A 379 -48.83 18.90 -1.23
N LEU A 380 -49.16 17.59 -1.14
CA LEU A 380 -48.46 16.54 -1.88
C LEU A 380 -49.18 16.29 -3.21
N ASP A 381 -48.52 16.53 -4.34
CA ASP A 381 -49.04 16.30 -5.67
C ASP A 381 -48.71 14.88 -6.16
N GLY A 382 -49.67 14.00 -6.08
CA GLY A 382 -49.55 12.56 -6.45
C GLY A 382 -48.81 11.72 -5.38
N GLU A 383 -48.57 10.46 -5.74
CA GLU A 383 -47.80 9.55 -4.87
C GLU A 383 -46.30 9.73 -5.06
N PRO A 384 -45.47 9.54 -3.98
CA PRO A 384 -44.01 9.64 -4.08
C PRO A 384 -43.43 8.67 -5.11
N THR A 385 -42.58 9.18 -5.99
CA THR A 385 -41.95 8.38 -7.06
C THR A 385 -40.63 7.77 -6.60
N PRO A 386 -40.46 6.43 -6.72
CA PRO A 386 -39.21 5.78 -6.37
C PRO A 386 -38.00 6.33 -7.16
N THR A 387 -36.88 6.55 -6.50
CA THR A 387 -35.63 6.98 -7.13
C THR A 387 -34.45 6.34 -6.47
N LYS A 388 -33.32 6.37 -7.15
CA LYS A 388 -32.02 6.04 -6.62
C LYS A 388 -31.09 7.21 -6.88
N ARG A 389 -30.37 7.61 -5.88
CA ARG A 389 -29.41 8.72 -5.97
C ARG A 389 -28.06 8.34 -5.36
N MET A 390 -26.99 8.92 -5.89
CA MET A 390 -25.69 8.87 -5.25
C MET A 390 -25.76 9.69 -3.97
N THR A 391 -25.39 9.09 -2.86
CA THR A 391 -25.48 9.68 -1.53
C THR A 391 -24.15 9.50 -0.79
N ASN A 392 -23.73 10.51 -0.07
CA ASN A 392 -22.47 10.47 0.66
C ASN A 392 -22.61 9.67 1.96
N PHE A 393 -21.67 8.76 2.14
CA PHE A 393 -21.46 7.96 3.34
C PHE A 393 -20.06 8.23 3.88
N TYR A 394 -19.89 8.08 5.15
CA TYR A 394 -18.56 7.82 5.69
C TYR A 394 -18.08 6.45 5.19
N GLU A 395 -16.86 6.33 4.71
CA GLU A 395 -16.34 5.07 4.14
C GLU A 395 -16.46 3.86 5.09
N LYS A 396 -16.47 4.11 6.41
CA LYS A 396 -16.63 3.11 7.47
C LYS A 396 -18.03 3.08 8.09
N GLY A 397 -18.96 3.92 7.59
CA GLY A 397 -20.32 4.06 8.08
C GLY A 397 -21.34 3.32 7.22
N ASP A 398 -22.49 2.97 7.85
CA ASP A 398 -23.59 2.25 7.20
C ASP A 398 -24.80 3.15 6.92
N LYS A 399 -24.77 4.41 7.35
CA LYS A 399 -25.85 5.38 7.15
C LYS A 399 -25.38 6.55 6.31
N PRO A 400 -26.32 7.16 5.54
CA PRO A 400 -26.05 8.43 4.89
C PRO A 400 -25.61 9.49 5.89
N LEU A 401 -24.66 10.33 5.46
CA LEU A 401 -24.20 11.48 6.23
C LEU A 401 -25.28 12.55 6.29
N GLU A 402 -25.34 13.23 7.41
CA GLU A 402 -26.11 14.47 7.58
C GLU A 402 -25.17 15.67 7.55
N ILE A 403 -25.70 16.87 7.40
CA ILE A 403 -24.93 18.12 7.54
C ILE A 403 -25.34 18.76 8.85
N VAL A 404 -24.36 18.99 9.72
CA VAL A 404 -24.56 19.54 11.06
C VAL A 404 -23.63 20.74 11.22
N THR A 405 -24.18 21.85 11.73
CA THR A 405 -23.36 23.00 12.12
C THR A 405 -22.60 22.69 13.39
N SER A 406 -21.30 22.77 13.34
CA SER A 406 -20.42 22.52 14.49
C SER A 406 -19.11 23.26 14.34
N ARG A 407 -18.51 23.61 15.46
CA ARG A 407 -17.18 24.21 15.51
C ARG A 407 -16.15 23.14 15.24
N GLN A 408 -15.29 23.36 14.22
CA GLN A 408 -14.31 22.39 13.76
C GLN A 408 -12.98 23.09 13.45
N TRP A 409 -11.90 22.33 13.55
CA TRP A 409 -10.57 22.75 13.11
C TRP A 409 -10.33 22.35 11.65
N TYR A 410 -9.78 23.29 10.91
CA TYR A 410 -9.45 23.15 9.49
C TYR A 410 -7.97 23.47 9.27
N LEU A 411 -7.37 22.80 8.28
CA LEU A 411 -6.05 23.09 7.74
C LEU A 411 -6.19 23.45 6.27
N LYS A 412 -5.57 24.55 5.84
CA LYS A 412 -5.52 24.94 4.42
C LYS A 412 -4.84 23.85 3.60
N ASN A 413 -5.48 23.45 2.52
CA ASN A 413 -5.00 22.42 1.60
C ASN A 413 -5.22 22.78 0.12
N GLY A 414 -5.52 24.03 -0.18
CA GLY A 414 -5.83 24.50 -1.52
C GLY A 414 -7.31 24.39 -1.91
N GLY A 415 -8.19 23.89 -1.03
CA GLY A 415 -9.63 23.79 -1.31
C GLY A 415 -10.34 25.14 -1.36
N THR A 416 -9.86 26.13 -0.61
CA THR A 416 -10.36 27.51 -0.60
C THR A 416 -9.33 28.54 -1.11
N ASP A 417 -8.06 28.14 -1.27
CA ASP A 417 -6.97 28.99 -1.72
C ASP A 417 -6.45 28.51 -3.09
N ALA A 418 -6.86 29.22 -4.16
CA ALA A 418 -6.50 28.90 -5.53
C ALA A 418 -4.98 28.97 -5.80
N LYS A 419 -4.23 29.80 -5.04
CA LYS A 419 -2.78 29.90 -5.17
C LYS A 419 -2.13 28.65 -4.59
N LEU A 420 -2.49 28.24 -3.38
CA LEU A 420 -2.00 27.03 -2.77
C LEU A 420 -2.37 25.79 -3.61
N ASN A 421 -3.60 25.74 -4.16
CA ASN A 421 -4.02 24.68 -5.08
C ASN A 421 -3.08 24.55 -6.28
N ALA A 422 -2.76 25.66 -6.95
CA ALA A 422 -1.83 25.68 -8.07
C ALA A 422 -0.39 25.26 -7.65
N GLU A 423 0.07 25.69 -6.48
CA GLU A 423 1.38 25.29 -5.94
C GLU A 423 1.44 23.78 -5.66
N LEU A 424 0.38 23.18 -5.14
CA LEU A 424 0.30 21.74 -4.90
C LEU A 424 0.24 20.91 -6.20
N ILE A 425 -0.41 21.43 -7.26
CA ILE A 425 -0.35 20.82 -8.59
C ILE A 425 1.09 20.81 -9.11
N GLU A 426 1.82 21.92 -9.01
CA GLU A 426 3.22 21.99 -9.44
C GLU A 426 4.10 21.02 -8.63
N ARG A 427 3.89 20.89 -7.31
CA ARG A 427 4.57 19.87 -6.49
C ARG A 427 4.30 18.44 -7.00
N GLY A 428 3.06 18.15 -7.44
CA GLY A 428 2.70 16.86 -8.04
C GLY A 428 3.46 16.57 -9.34
N LYS A 429 3.88 17.62 -10.09
CA LYS A 429 4.70 17.46 -11.30
C LYS A 429 6.18 17.23 -10.99
N GLU A 430 6.68 17.76 -9.86
CA GLU A 430 8.04 17.53 -9.39
C GLU A 430 8.24 16.10 -8.83
N LEU A 431 7.18 15.46 -8.32
CA LEU A 431 7.22 14.10 -7.78
C LEU A 431 7.25 13.06 -8.90
N GLU A 432 8.22 12.15 -8.85
CA GLU A 432 8.29 11.03 -9.78
C GLU A 432 7.35 9.88 -9.34
N PHE A 433 6.25 9.73 -10.06
CA PHE A 433 5.28 8.64 -9.83
C PHE A 433 5.67 7.36 -10.58
N HIS A 434 5.62 6.23 -9.89
CA HIS A 434 5.85 4.91 -10.47
C HIS A 434 4.61 4.02 -10.24
N PRO A 435 3.79 3.78 -11.29
CA PRO A 435 3.91 4.29 -12.66
C PRO A 435 3.45 5.74 -12.80
N ASP A 436 3.96 6.46 -13.81
CA ASP A 436 3.69 7.89 -14.05
C ASP A 436 2.20 8.22 -14.20
N PHE A 437 1.39 7.34 -14.81
CA PHE A 437 -0.04 7.58 -14.99
C PHE A 437 -0.81 7.76 -13.67
N MET A 438 -0.27 7.35 -12.53
CA MET A 438 -0.90 7.54 -11.22
C MET A 438 -0.92 9.01 -10.77
N ARG A 439 -0.06 9.86 -11.34
CA ARG A 439 -0.08 11.32 -11.10
C ARG A 439 -1.44 11.93 -11.40
N VAL A 440 -2.14 11.45 -12.44
CA VAL A 440 -3.48 11.94 -12.80
C VAL A 440 -4.49 11.79 -11.66
N ARG A 441 -4.36 10.73 -10.82
CA ARG A 441 -5.23 10.56 -9.65
C ARG A 441 -4.98 11.62 -8.58
N TYR A 442 -3.72 11.99 -8.38
CA TYR A 442 -3.34 13.08 -7.50
C TYR A 442 -3.87 14.44 -8.01
N GLU A 443 -3.61 14.75 -9.28
CA GLU A 443 -4.06 16.00 -9.91
C GLU A 443 -5.59 16.13 -9.87
N ASN A 444 -6.33 15.08 -10.22
CA ASN A 444 -7.79 15.07 -10.15
C ASN A 444 -8.31 15.30 -8.72
N TRP A 445 -7.61 14.77 -7.73
CA TRP A 445 -7.97 15.02 -6.32
C TRP A 445 -7.78 16.49 -5.95
N VAL A 446 -6.63 17.08 -6.26
CA VAL A 446 -6.33 18.49 -5.95
C VAL A 446 -7.30 19.42 -6.66
N HIS A 447 -7.61 19.19 -7.93
CA HIS A 447 -8.62 19.95 -8.67
C HIS A 447 -10.04 19.76 -8.13
N GLY A 448 -10.35 18.62 -7.55
CA GLY A 448 -11.68 18.31 -6.99
C GLY A 448 -11.88 18.75 -5.53
N LEU A 449 -10.92 19.44 -4.93
CA LEU A 449 -11.06 19.97 -3.58
C LEU A 449 -12.14 21.08 -3.56
N ASN A 450 -13.06 20.98 -2.62
CA ASN A 450 -14.18 21.92 -2.46
C ASN A 450 -14.20 22.64 -1.11
N GLY A 451 -13.18 22.45 -0.28
CA GLY A 451 -13.01 23.08 1.03
C GLY A 451 -11.67 22.68 1.64
N ASP A 452 -11.31 23.37 2.71
CA ASP A 452 -10.09 23.07 3.46
C ASP A 452 -10.23 21.78 4.26
N TRP A 453 -9.12 21.16 4.61
CA TRP A 453 -9.09 19.86 5.29
C TRP A 453 -9.61 19.99 6.73
N LEU A 454 -10.73 19.34 7.02
CA LEU A 454 -11.31 19.21 8.35
C LEU A 454 -10.47 18.19 9.15
N ILE A 455 -9.76 18.66 10.17
CA ILE A 455 -8.79 17.86 10.94
C ILE A 455 -9.25 17.50 12.36
N SER A 456 -10.36 17.99 12.84
CA SER A 456 -10.90 17.66 14.17
C SER A 456 -11.85 16.46 14.13
N ARG A 457 -11.78 15.63 15.17
CA ARG A 457 -12.66 14.46 15.37
C ARG A 457 -13.18 14.42 16.82
N GLN A 458 -14.46 14.15 16.97
CA GLN A 458 -15.12 13.98 18.27
C GLN A 458 -14.97 12.53 18.71
N ARG A 459 -13.71 12.15 18.97
CA ARG A 459 -13.30 10.80 19.36
C ARG A 459 -12.41 10.85 20.60
N PHE A 460 -11.99 9.70 21.11
CA PHE A 460 -11.34 9.59 22.42
C PHE A 460 -9.88 9.16 22.34
N PHE A 461 -9.53 8.30 21.39
CA PHE A 461 -8.20 7.72 21.24
C PHE A 461 -7.49 8.29 20.01
N GLY A 462 -6.63 9.27 20.22
CA GLY A 462 -5.86 9.96 19.19
C GLY A 462 -5.06 11.13 19.76
N VAL A 463 -4.41 11.89 18.89
CA VAL A 463 -3.57 13.03 19.29
C VAL A 463 -4.44 14.23 19.63
N PRO A 464 -4.41 14.74 20.88
CA PRO A 464 -5.21 15.92 21.26
C PRO A 464 -4.72 17.20 20.59
N PHE A 465 -5.62 18.15 20.33
CA PHE A 465 -5.23 19.54 20.04
C PHE A 465 -4.66 20.17 21.31
N PRO A 466 -3.45 20.73 21.27
CA PRO A 466 -2.77 21.23 22.46
C PRO A 466 -3.26 22.65 22.86
N LEU A 467 -4.56 22.77 23.15
CA LEU A 467 -5.22 24.07 23.35
C LEU A 467 -6.17 24.09 24.53
N TRP A 468 -6.31 25.28 25.13
CA TRP A 468 -7.37 25.63 26.07
C TRP A 468 -8.04 26.94 25.63
N TYR A 469 -9.17 27.22 26.18
CA TYR A 469 -9.91 28.47 25.95
C TYR A 469 -10.14 29.18 27.26
N PRO A 470 -9.92 30.50 27.33
CA PRO A 470 -10.34 31.28 28.49
C PRO A 470 -11.85 31.19 28.68
N VAL A 471 -12.32 31.10 29.92
CA VAL A 471 -13.74 31.13 30.26
C VAL A 471 -14.07 32.50 30.84
N ASN A 472 -15.01 33.21 30.20
CA ASN A 472 -15.42 34.55 30.61
C ASN A 472 -16.19 34.54 31.95
N ALA A 473 -16.54 35.74 32.48
CA ALA A 473 -17.27 35.88 33.71
C ALA A 473 -18.70 35.28 33.68
N SER A 474 -19.27 35.07 32.49
CA SER A 474 -20.57 34.44 32.28
C SER A 474 -20.48 32.91 32.16
N GLY A 475 -19.26 32.33 32.21
CA GLY A 475 -19.04 30.91 32.07
C GLY A 475 -18.94 30.41 30.63
N GLU A 476 -18.81 31.32 29.65
CA GLU A 476 -18.69 30.95 28.22
C GLU A 476 -17.22 30.94 27.76
N PRO A 477 -16.80 29.93 27.00
CA PRO A 477 -15.45 29.86 26.43
C PRO A 477 -15.23 30.93 25.36
N ASP A 478 -14.06 31.56 25.38
CA ASP A 478 -13.59 32.46 24.33
C ASP A 478 -12.79 31.66 23.28
N TYR A 479 -13.49 31.20 22.24
CA TYR A 479 -12.90 30.42 21.17
C TYR A 479 -12.01 31.22 20.21
N ASP A 480 -12.13 32.55 20.19
CA ASP A 480 -11.36 33.43 19.31
C ASP A 480 -9.93 33.67 19.82
N HIS A 481 -9.68 33.40 21.12
CA HIS A 481 -8.40 33.61 21.78
C HIS A 481 -7.91 32.34 22.50
N PRO A 482 -7.55 31.28 21.77
CA PRO A 482 -7.08 30.02 22.37
C PRO A 482 -5.76 30.24 23.13
N ILE A 483 -5.61 29.58 24.27
CA ILE A 483 -4.37 29.53 25.03
C ILE A 483 -3.53 28.38 24.47
N THR A 484 -2.30 28.68 24.01
CA THR A 484 -1.36 27.74 23.45
C THR A 484 -0.18 27.50 24.37
N PRO A 485 0.37 26.26 24.47
CA PRO A 485 1.59 25.99 25.20
C PRO A 485 2.84 26.40 24.40
N SER A 486 3.98 26.51 25.08
CA SER A 486 5.29 26.52 24.41
C SER A 486 5.65 25.14 23.85
N GLU A 487 6.47 25.08 22.77
CA GLU A 487 6.83 23.81 22.09
C GLU A 487 7.61 22.83 23.01
N ASP A 488 8.32 23.31 24.00
CA ASP A 488 9.09 22.50 24.96
C ASP A 488 8.21 21.71 25.95
N ARG A 489 6.95 22.14 26.14
CA ARG A 489 5.97 21.40 26.97
C ARG A 489 5.31 20.24 26.29
N LEU A 490 5.43 20.13 24.96
CA LEU A 490 4.77 19.09 24.17
C LEU A 490 5.39 17.70 24.42
N PRO A 491 4.61 16.62 24.33
CA PRO A 491 3.18 16.58 24.05
C PRO A 491 2.34 16.87 25.30
N ILE A 492 1.13 17.39 25.10
CA ILE A 492 0.15 17.64 26.18
C ILE A 492 -1.25 17.09 25.81
N ASP A 493 -2.01 16.73 26.84
CA ASP A 493 -3.46 16.48 26.75
C ASP A 493 -4.17 17.58 27.54
N PRO A 494 -4.84 18.55 26.89
CA PRO A 494 -5.44 19.68 27.58
C PRO A 494 -6.59 19.28 28.54
N THR A 495 -7.13 18.06 28.39
CA THR A 495 -8.16 17.53 29.32
C THR A 495 -7.56 17.08 30.67
N ILE A 496 -6.23 16.93 30.75
CA ILE A 496 -5.48 16.52 31.95
C ILE A 496 -4.52 17.63 32.39
N ASP A 497 -3.81 18.23 31.43
CA ASP A 497 -2.82 19.27 31.69
C ASP A 497 -3.48 20.65 31.88
N VAL A 498 -2.77 21.57 32.55
CA VAL A 498 -3.22 22.94 32.77
C VAL A 498 -2.37 23.94 31.98
N PRO A 499 -2.95 25.06 31.50
CA PRO A 499 -2.18 26.10 30.84
C PRO A 499 -1.27 26.85 31.83
N GLU A 500 -0.21 27.47 31.29
CA GLU A 500 0.66 28.31 32.12
C GLU A 500 -0.09 29.42 32.82
N GLY A 501 0.20 29.64 34.11
CA GLY A 501 -0.44 30.67 34.92
C GLY A 501 -1.79 30.30 35.51
N TYR A 502 -2.26 29.05 35.27
CA TYR A 502 -3.49 28.52 35.84
C TYR A 502 -3.22 27.30 36.72
N ASP A 503 -4.20 26.96 37.57
CA ASP A 503 -4.19 25.71 38.33
C ASP A 503 -5.48 24.90 38.04
N GLU A 504 -5.51 23.64 38.47
CA GLU A 504 -6.62 22.72 38.18
C GLU A 504 -7.97 23.19 38.76
N SER A 505 -7.99 23.98 39.83
CA SER A 505 -9.23 24.51 40.39
C SER A 505 -9.92 25.54 39.50
N GLN A 506 -9.22 26.04 38.50
CA GLN A 506 -9.72 27.01 37.51
C GLN A 506 -10.28 26.35 36.25
N ARG A 507 -10.27 25.02 36.18
CA ARG A 507 -10.83 24.26 35.04
C ARG A 507 -12.36 24.37 35.04
N ASP A 508 -12.93 24.71 33.89
CA ASP A 508 -14.39 24.79 33.62
C ASP A 508 -15.18 25.73 34.55
N VAL A 509 -14.52 26.75 35.11
CA VAL A 509 -15.17 27.77 35.96
C VAL A 509 -15.03 29.17 35.34
N PRO A 510 -15.98 30.08 35.65
CA PRO A 510 -15.89 31.49 35.21
C PRO A 510 -14.57 32.14 35.64
N GLY A 511 -13.90 32.81 34.70
CA GLY A 511 -12.58 33.42 34.91
C GLY A 511 -11.41 32.45 34.83
N GLY A 512 -11.66 31.20 34.59
CA GLY A 512 -10.66 30.17 34.41
C GLY A 512 -10.45 29.76 32.95
N PHE A 513 -10.33 28.46 32.68
CA PHE A 513 -10.11 27.91 31.35
C PHE A 513 -10.93 26.63 31.14
N THR A 514 -11.13 26.26 29.86
CA THR A 514 -11.65 24.96 29.45
C THR A 514 -10.77 24.35 28.40
N ALA A 515 -10.70 23.00 28.34
CA ALA A 515 -9.90 22.26 27.40
C ALA A 515 -10.55 22.17 26.02
N GLU A 516 -9.75 22.18 24.95
CA GLU A 516 -10.17 21.58 23.69
C GLU A 516 -10.39 20.06 23.89
N LYS A 517 -11.55 19.55 23.49
CA LYS A 517 -11.96 18.17 23.73
C LYS A 517 -11.80 17.27 22.51
N ASP A 518 -11.71 17.88 21.33
CA ASP A 518 -11.53 17.15 20.08
C ASP A 518 -10.09 16.63 19.95
N ILE A 519 -9.94 15.56 19.20
CA ILE A 519 -8.65 15.04 18.81
C ILE A 519 -8.41 15.28 17.32
N MET A 520 -7.13 15.22 16.91
CA MET A 520 -6.77 15.31 15.52
C MET A 520 -7.21 14.04 14.75
N ASP A 521 -7.61 14.21 13.50
CA ASP A 521 -7.75 13.14 12.54
C ASP A 521 -6.47 12.28 12.48
N THR A 522 -6.61 10.97 12.36
CA THR A 522 -5.45 10.07 12.23
C THR A 522 -4.54 10.49 11.07
N TRP A 523 -5.12 10.95 9.95
CA TRP A 523 -4.35 11.44 8.82
C TRP A 523 -3.56 12.73 9.12
N ALA A 524 -3.97 13.53 10.09
CA ALA A 524 -3.21 14.71 10.52
C ALA A 524 -1.87 14.34 11.18
N THR A 525 -1.80 13.17 11.83
CA THR A 525 -0.55 12.63 12.37
C THR A 525 0.20 11.82 11.32
N SER A 526 -0.49 10.93 10.62
CA SER A 526 0.10 10.06 9.58
C SER A 526 0.68 10.86 8.40
N SER A 527 0.15 12.05 8.12
CA SER A 527 0.72 12.98 7.12
C SER A 527 2.08 13.56 7.50
N LEU A 528 2.54 13.34 8.73
CA LEU A 528 3.83 13.80 9.24
C LEU A 528 4.84 12.66 9.40
N THR A 529 4.60 11.49 8.81
CA THR A 529 5.53 10.35 8.90
C THR A 529 6.96 10.71 8.48
N PRO A 530 7.24 11.49 7.42
CA PRO A 530 8.59 11.92 7.12
C PRO A 530 9.22 12.73 8.26
N GLN A 531 8.49 13.64 8.87
CA GLN A 531 8.96 14.48 9.98
C GLN A 531 9.14 13.64 11.27
N ILE A 532 8.25 12.70 11.52
CA ILE A 532 8.32 11.80 12.68
C ILE A 532 9.58 10.94 12.62
N VAL A 533 9.78 10.18 11.54
CA VAL A 533 10.88 9.22 11.46
C VAL A 533 12.24 9.89 11.33
N THR A 534 12.31 11.10 10.80
CA THR A 534 13.54 11.87 10.63
C THR A 534 13.86 12.79 11.82
N HIS A 535 13.03 12.76 12.88
CA HIS A 535 13.15 13.59 14.08
C HIS A 535 13.15 15.10 13.80
N TRP A 536 12.23 15.54 12.90
CA TRP A 536 12.11 16.95 12.54
C TRP A 536 11.91 17.86 13.75
N ALA A 537 12.65 18.99 13.74
CA ALA A 537 12.57 20.06 14.73
C ALA A 537 12.85 19.64 16.18
N GLU A 538 13.52 18.51 16.40
CA GLU A 538 14.07 18.16 17.71
C GLU A 538 15.36 18.96 17.97
N PRO A 539 15.62 19.37 19.23
CA PRO A 539 16.69 20.31 19.54
C PRO A 539 18.07 19.68 19.58
N ASP A 540 18.18 18.37 19.77
CA ASP A 540 19.46 17.69 19.94
C ASP A 540 20.21 17.46 18.62
N GLU A 541 21.54 17.39 18.71
CA GLU A 541 22.42 17.29 17.54
C GLU A 541 22.29 15.96 16.77
N ALA A 542 21.90 14.87 17.45
CA ALA A 542 21.72 13.57 16.81
C ALA A 542 20.48 13.59 15.90
N SER A 543 19.38 14.14 16.38
CA SER A 543 18.14 14.34 15.64
C SER A 543 18.32 15.29 14.45
N LYS A 544 19.04 16.41 14.64
CA LYS A 544 19.39 17.32 13.55
C LYS A 544 20.22 16.64 12.46
N ALA A 545 21.19 15.81 12.85
CA ALA A 545 22.02 15.06 11.92
C ALA A 545 21.21 13.97 11.18
N LEU A 546 20.29 13.30 11.86
CA LEU A 546 19.38 12.34 11.23
C LEU A 546 18.48 13.02 10.21
N PHE A 547 17.84 14.13 10.58
CA PHE A 547 17.01 14.91 9.66
C PHE A 547 17.80 15.35 8.42
N ALA A 548 18.99 15.91 8.60
CA ALA A 548 19.83 16.37 7.49
C ALA A 548 20.27 15.24 6.55
N SER A 549 20.44 14.00 7.06
CA SER A 549 20.88 12.85 6.27
C SER A 549 19.72 12.06 5.63
N THR A 550 18.46 12.28 6.06
CA THR A 550 17.32 11.46 5.63
C THR A 550 16.17 12.24 5.00
N PHE A 551 16.07 13.56 5.23
CA PHE A 551 15.00 14.41 4.69
C PHE A 551 15.55 15.44 3.66
N PRO A 552 14.84 15.73 2.54
CA PRO A 552 13.69 14.98 2.02
C PRO A 552 14.03 13.51 1.78
N MET A 553 13.04 12.62 1.98
CA MET A 553 13.23 11.19 1.82
C MET A 553 13.32 10.79 0.34
N ASP A 554 13.69 9.55 0.04
CA ASP A 554 13.83 9.10 -1.35
C ASP A 554 12.54 8.49 -1.87
N LEU A 555 11.85 7.66 -1.08
CA LEU A 555 10.75 6.85 -1.55
C LEU A 555 9.52 6.90 -0.63
N ARG A 556 8.34 7.12 -1.24
CA ARG A 556 7.02 6.89 -0.66
C ARG A 556 6.35 5.70 -1.36
N PRO A 557 6.42 4.49 -0.78
CA PRO A 557 5.65 3.35 -1.28
C PRO A 557 4.27 3.32 -0.63
N GLN A 558 3.21 3.06 -1.41
CA GLN A 558 1.84 2.93 -0.89
C GLN A 558 0.88 2.27 -1.87
N GLY A 559 -0.31 1.90 -1.39
CA GLY A 559 -1.45 1.54 -2.24
C GLY A 559 -2.07 2.76 -2.92
N GLN A 560 -2.70 2.55 -4.07
CA GLN A 560 -3.37 3.62 -4.83
C GLN A 560 -4.59 4.21 -4.10
N ASP A 561 -5.16 3.51 -3.15
CA ASP A 561 -6.37 3.89 -2.41
C ASP A 561 -6.12 5.02 -1.39
N ILE A 562 -4.89 5.23 -0.96
CA ILE A 562 -4.52 6.29 0.01
C ILE A 562 -3.80 7.49 -0.63
N ILE A 563 -3.91 7.69 -1.95
CA ILE A 563 -3.37 8.88 -2.64
C ILE A 563 -4.04 10.15 -2.11
N ARG A 564 -5.36 10.15 -1.98
CA ARG A 564 -6.15 11.31 -1.54
C ARG A 564 -6.03 11.63 -0.05
N THR A 565 -5.64 10.63 0.75
CA THR A 565 -5.49 10.76 2.20
C THR A 565 -4.03 10.94 2.58
N TRP A 566 -3.22 9.87 2.51
CA TRP A 566 -1.86 9.90 3.02
C TRP A 566 -0.87 10.65 2.11
N LEU A 567 -0.82 10.33 0.79
CA LEU A 567 0.14 10.99 -0.11
C LEU A 567 -0.12 12.50 -0.21
N PHE A 568 -1.37 12.89 -0.52
CA PHE A 568 -1.73 14.28 -0.70
C PHE A 568 -1.49 15.09 0.58
N SER A 569 -2.00 14.62 1.73
CA SER A 569 -1.86 15.36 2.98
C SER A 569 -0.40 15.46 3.46
N THR A 570 0.45 14.47 3.18
CA THR A 570 1.90 14.58 3.47
C THR A 570 2.57 15.62 2.59
N MET A 571 2.22 15.67 1.31
CA MET A 571 2.74 16.70 0.39
C MET A 571 2.31 18.10 0.82
N ASP A 572 1.05 18.27 1.20
CA ASP A 572 0.51 19.54 1.70
C ASP A 572 1.26 19.99 2.97
N ARG A 573 1.40 19.09 3.96
CA ARG A 573 2.11 19.38 5.22
C ARG A 573 3.57 19.76 4.98
N ALA A 574 4.28 19.05 4.12
CA ALA A 574 5.67 19.35 3.80
C ALA A 574 5.79 20.65 2.98
N HIS A 575 4.84 20.92 2.08
CA HIS A 575 4.79 22.19 1.35
C HIS A 575 4.57 23.39 2.28
N LEU A 576 3.62 23.30 3.22
CA LEU A 576 3.34 24.37 4.18
C LEU A 576 4.53 24.62 5.13
N GLU A 577 5.19 23.57 5.61
CA GLU A 577 6.27 23.69 6.60
C GLU A 577 7.65 23.87 5.96
N ASN A 578 8.02 23.02 5.02
CA ASN A 578 9.38 22.93 4.49
C ASN A 578 9.54 23.55 3.11
N LYS A 579 8.46 23.92 2.43
CA LYS A 579 8.43 24.46 1.06
C LYS A 579 9.10 23.55 0.03
N CYS A 580 9.08 22.24 0.25
CA CYS A 580 9.65 21.23 -0.64
C CYS A 580 8.77 19.97 -0.70
N LEU A 581 9.11 19.04 -1.62
CA LEU A 581 8.59 17.67 -1.59
C LEU A 581 9.15 16.93 -0.37
N PRO A 582 8.35 16.08 0.29
CA PRO A 582 8.85 15.21 1.36
C PRO A 582 9.64 14.01 0.85
N TRP A 583 9.48 13.63 -0.44
CA TRP A 583 10.18 12.53 -1.11
C TRP A 583 10.41 12.84 -2.59
N ALA A 584 11.38 12.12 -3.21
CA ALA A 584 11.64 12.24 -4.64
C ALA A 584 10.73 11.32 -5.48
N HIS A 585 10.46 10.10 -5.01
CA HIS A 585 9.73 9.05 -5.73
C HIS A 585 8.52 8.55 -4.94
N ALA A 586 7.43 8.21 -5.65
CA ALA A 586 6.27 7.51 -5.10
C ALA A 586 5.98 6.25 -5.91
N THR A 587 6.03 5.08 -5.26
CA THR A 587 5.63 3.80 -5.88
C THR A 587 4.22 3.41 -5.46
N LEU A 588 3.33 3.19 -6.43
CA LEU A 588 1.91 2.95 -6.21
C LEU A 588 1.57 1.50 -6.57
N SER A 589 1.14 0.71 -5.60
CA SER A 589 0.61 -0.64 -5.85
C SER A 589 -0.88 -0.62 -6.15
N GLY A 590 -1.34 -1.55 -7.01
CA GLY A 590 -2.76 -1.81 -7.24
C GLY A 590 -3.42 -2.56 -6.09
N TRP A 591 -4.68 -2.93 -6.26
CA TRP A 591 -5.43 -3.75 -5.31
C TRP A 591 -5.19 -5.24 -5.54
N ILE A 592 -5.38 -6.03 -4.46
CA ILE A 592 -5.49 -7.47 -4.58
C ILE A 592 -6.97 -7.85 -4.69
N LEU A 593 -7.27 -8.60 -5.74
CA LEU A 593 -8.58 -9.14 -6.03
C LEU A 593 -8.65 -10.60 -5.57
N ASP A 594 -9.84 -11.05 -5.20
CA ASP A 594 -10.09 -12.46 -4.96
C ASP A 594 -10.05 -13.28 -6.27
N PRO A 595 -10.12 -14.63 -6.22
CA PRO A 595 -10.11 -15.44 -7.43
C PRO A 595 -11.26 -15.15 -8.42
N ASP A 596 -12.35 -14.51 -7.97
CA ASP A 596 -13.46 -14.06 -8.80
C ASP A 596 -13.28 -12.63 -9.34
N HIS A 597 -12.08 -12.05 -9.24
CA HIS A 597 -11.73 -10.69 -9.62
C HIS A 597 -12.52 -9.57 -8.90
N LYS A 598 -12.94 -9.84 -7.65
CA LYS A 598 -13.63 -8.86 -6.81
C LYS A 598 -12.66 -8.28 -5.77
N LYS A 599 -12.79 -6.99 -5.49
CA LYS A 599 -12.01 -6.34 -4.42
C LYS A 599 -12.25 -7.06 -3.09
N MET A 600 -11.16 -7.45 -2.43
CA MET A 600 -11.19 -8.03 -1.09
C MET A 600 -11.59 -6.96 -0.07
N SER A 601 -12.50 -7.30 0.83
CA SER A 601 -12.86 -6.46 1.98
C SER A 601 -13.31 -7.30 3.16
N LYS A 602 -13.03 -6.82 4.38
CA LYS A 602 -13.46 -7.51 5.62
C LYS A 602 -14.98 -7.64 5.69
N SER A 603 -15.72 -6.64 5.17
CA SER A 603 -17.19 -6.66 5.16
C SER A 603 -17.81 -7.72 4.24
N LYS A 604 -17.08 -8.13 3.20
CA LYS A 604 -17.51 -9.20 2.26
C LYS A 604 -17.03 -10.59 2.69
N GLY A 605 -16.16 -10.68 3.70
CA GLY A 605 -15.65 -11.95 4.21
C GLY A 605 -14.72 -12.70 3.25
N ASN A 606 -14.20 -12.05 2.20
CA ASN A 606 -13.33 -12.64 1.18
C ASN A 606 -11.83 -12.29 1.36
N VAL A 607 -11.46 -11.82 2.55
CA VAL A 607 -10.07 -11.46 2.88
C VAL A 607 -9.27 -12.71 3.22
N VAL A 608 -8.07 -12.84 2.61
CA VAL A 608 -7.10 -13.91 2.91
C VAL A 608 -6.08 -13.40 3.94
N VAL A 609 -5.89 -14.17 5.01
CA VAL A 609 -4.89 -13.90 6.05
C VAL A 609 -3.54 -14.46 5.62
N PRO A 610 -2.44 -13.71 5.69
CA PRO A 610 -1.14 -14.08 5.10
C PRO A 610 -0.45 -15.29 5.74
N ASN A 611 -0.76 -15.63 6.99
CA ASN A 611 -0.10 -16.73 7.71
C ASN A 611 -0.27 -18.06 7.00
N GLU A 612 -1.48 -18.38 6.52
CA GLU A 612 -1.77 -19.65 5.83
C GLU A 612 -0.91 -19.85 4.56
N PRO A 613 -0.87 -18.92 3.59
CA PRO A 613 -0.01 -19.08 2.43
C PRO A 613 1.50 -19.12 2.76
N ILE A 614 1.97 -18.37 3.76
CA ILE A 614 3.37 -18.42 4.19
C ILE A 614 3.70 -19.80 4.79
N GLU A 615 2.84 -20.35 5.63
CA GLU A 615 3.05 -21.69 6.21
C GLU A 615 3.03 -22.80 5.15
N LYS A 616 2.16 -22.68 4.16
CA LYS A 616 1.96 -23.71 3.12
C LYS A 616 3.02 -23.67 2.02
N PHE A 617 3.45 -22.47 1.60
CA PHE A 617 4.32 -22.32 0.43
C PHE A 617 5.71 -21.77 0.78
N GLY A 618 5.91 -21.20 1.96
CA GLY A 618 7.10 -20.47 2.37
C GLY A 618 7.03 -18.98 2.05
N ALA A 619 7.79 -18.17 2.78
CA ALA A 619 7.82 -16.71 2.60
C ALA A 619 8.33 -16.28 1.22
N ASP A 620 9.40 -16.91 0.73
CA ASP A 620 9.95 -16.65 -0.61
C ASP A 620 8.91 -16.85 -1.73
N ALA A 621 8.05 -17.87 -1.61
CA ALA A 621 6.99 -18.14 -2.57
C ALA A 621 5.90 -17.06 -2.58
N VAL A 622 5.52 -16.59 -1.40
CA VAL A 622 4.54 -15.51 -1.25
C VAL A 622 5.11 -14.17 -1.77
N ARG A 623 6.38 -13.91 -1.48
CA ARG A 623 7.11 -12.74 -2.01
C ARG A 623 7.21 -12.76 -3.53
N TYR A 624 7.51 -13.93 -4.10
CA TYR A 624 7.56 -14.10 -5.55
C TYR A 624 6.22 -13.76 -6.21
N TRP A 625 5.11 -14.29 -5.69
CA TRP A 625 3.77 -13.94 -6.18
C TRP A 625 3.52 -12.42 -6.15
N ALA A 626 3.86 -11.76 -5.04
CA ALA A 626 3.68 -10.32 -4.91
C ALA A 626 4.57 -9.54 -5.88
N ALA A 627 5.86 -9.90 -5.99
CA ALA A 627 6.84 -9.21 -6.80
C ALA A 627 6.69 -9.43 -8.31
N ALA A 628 6.01 -10.50 -8.73
CA ALA A 628 5.69 -10.74 -10.14
C ALA A 628 4.64 -9.77 -10.70
N ALA A 629 3.89 -9.07 -9.84
CA ALA A 629 2.90 -8.09 -10.26
C ALA A 629 3.52 -6.71 -10.52
N ARG A 630 2.94 -5.99 -11.49
CA ARG A 630 3.38 -4.64 -11.88
C ARG A 630 2.79 -3.58 -10.96
N LEU A 631 3.56 -2.52 -10.70
CA LEU A 631 3.06 -1.32 -10.02
C LEU A 631 1.86 -0.72 -10.77
N GLY A 632 0.91 -0.17 -10.02
CA GLY A 632 -0.27 0.52 -10.55
C GLY A 632 -1.37 -0.35 -11.11
N LEU A 633 -1.15 -1.66 -11.21
CA LEU A 633 -2.14 -2.62 -11.71
C LEU A 633 -2.66 -3.51 -10.58
N ASP A 634 -3.96 -3.84 -10.69
CA ASP A 634 -4.56 -4.81 -9.78
C ASP A 634 -4.06 -6.22 -10.08
N ALA A 635 -3.88 -7.03 -9.04
CA ALA A 635 -3.44 -8.41 -9.17
C ALA A 635 -4.40 -9.35 -8.46
N THR A 636 -4.51 -10.57 -8.95
CA THR A 636 -5.33 -11.61 -8.33
C THR A 636 -4.50 -12.40 -7.31
N TYR A 637 -5.12 -12.79 -6.21
CA TYR A 637 -4.54 -13.76 -5.29
C TYR A 637 -4.39 -15.11 -5.99
N ASP A 638 -3.14 -15.52 -6.27
CA ASP A 638 -2.83 -16.67 -7.12
C ASP A 638 -1.88 -17.66 -6.46
N ILE A 639 -2.44 -18.79 -6.02
CA ILE A 639 -1.70 -19.93 -5.47
C ILE A 639 -0.79 -20.57 -6.53
N GLY A 640 -1.14 -20.50 -7.80
CA GLY A 640 -0.32 -21.02 -8.91
C GLY A 640 1.02 -20.30 -8.97
N GLN A 641 1.03 -18.98 -8.87
CA GLN A 641 2.25 -18.18 -8.82
C GLN A 641 3.11 -18.49 -7.59
N MET A 642 2.50 -18.70 -6.43
CA MET A 642 3.25 -19.10 -5.22
C MET A 642 3.93 -20.47 -5.40
N LYS A 643 3.29 -21.44 -6.07
CA LYS A 643 3.91 -22.73 -6.41
C LYS A 643 5.10 -22.57 -7.37
N ILE A 644 5.02 -21.62 -8.31
CA ILE A 644 6.14 -21.29 -9.22
C ILE A 644 7.30 -20.72 -8.39
N GLY A 645 7.06 -19.74 -7.52
CA GLY A 645 8.09 -19.15 -6.65
C GLY A 645 8.77 -20.20 -5.76
N ARG A 646 7.98 -21.12 -5.16
CA ARG A 646 8.57 -22.24 -4.38
C ARG A 646 9.46 -23.16 -5.23
N ARG A 647 9.04 -23.48 -6.47
CA ARG A 647 9.88 -24.27 -7.38
C ARG A 647 11.15 -23.53 -7.78
N LEU A 648 11.08 -22.20 -8.00
CA LEU A 648 12.24 -21.39 -8.32
C LEU A 648 13.26 -21.42 -7.17
N ALA A 649 12.82 -21.23 -5.94
CA ALA A 649 13.68 -21.31 -4.74
C ALA A 649 14.34 -22.71 -4.63
N ILE A 650 13.57 -23.79 -4.75
CA ILE A 650 14.08 -25.16 -4.70
C ILE A 650 15.06 -25.43 -5.85
N LYS A 651 14.81 -24.91 -7.06
CA LYS A 651 15.69 -25.04 -8.20
C LYS A 651 17.04 -24.36 -7.97
N LEU A 652 17.03 -23.15 -7.39
CA LEU A 652 18.25 -22.41 -7.02
C LEU A 652 19.10 -23.23 -6.04
N LEU A 653 18.49 -23.75 -4.97
CA LEU A 653 19.17 -24.60 -3.99
C LEU A 653 19.79 -25.83 -4.63
N ASN A 654 19.05 -26.54 -5.49
CA ASN A 654 19.53 -27.76 -6.17
C ASN A 654 20.63 -27.45 -7.17
N ALA A 655 20.50 -26.42 -7.99
CA ALA A 655 21.50 -26.04 -8.99
C ALA A 655 22.82 -25.64 -8.33
N THR A 656 22.75 -24.87 -7.26
CA THR A 656 23.94 -24.45 -6.51
C THR A 656 24.61 -25.64 -5.83
N LYS A 657 23.84 -26.48 -5.14
CA LYS A 657 24.40 -27.73 -4.55
C LYS A 657 25.07 -28.59 -5.59
N PHE A 658 24.42 -28.82 -6.74
CA PHE A 658 24.95 -29.57 -7.84
C PHE A 658 26.31 -29.03 -8.30
N ALA A 659 26.39 -27.74 -8.62
CA ALA A 659 27.61 -27.12 -9.13
C ALA A 659 28.76 -27.16 -8.10
N LEU A 660 28.43 -26.92 -6.82
CA LEU A 660 29.41 -26.97 -5.73
C LEU A 660 29.90 -28.40 -5.42
N ALA A 661 29.14 -29.43 -5.78
CA ALA A 661 29.53 -30.82 -5.61
C ALA A 661 30.44 -31.33 -6.74
N ILE A 662 30.51 -30.65 -7.89
CA ILE A 662 31.33 -31.05 -9.03
C ILE A 662 32.83 -31.04 -8.69
N GLY A 663 33.53 -32.14 -8.94
CA GLY A 663 34.98 -32.26 -8.74
C GLY A 663 35.44 -32.39 -7.28
N ARG A 664 34.51 -32.72 -6.37
CA ARG A 664 34.86 -33.10 -4.99
C ARG A 664 35.17 -34.61 -4.93
N GLU A 665 36.42 -34.95 -4.60
CA GLU A 665 36.83 -36.33 -4.38
C GLU A 665 36.76 -36.70 -2.89
N ASP A 666 36.46 -35.78 -1.98
CA ASP A 666 36.57 -35.96 -0.53
C ASP A 666 35.33 -35.45 0.20
N GLU A 667 34.70 -36.31 1.04
CA GLU A 667 33.46 -36.02 1.77
C GLU A 667 33.61 -34.87 2.79
N ASN A 668 34.83 -34.41 3.06
CA ASN A 668 35.18 -33.36 4.03
C ASN A 668 35.54 -32.00 3.41
N HIS A 669 35.38 -31.81 2.11
CA HIS A 669 35.68 -30.51 1.48
C HIS A 669 34.63 -29.47 1.82
N HIS A 670 35.01 -28.53 2.65
CA HIS A 670 34.23 -27.36 2.97
C HIS A 670 34.29 -26.32 1.82
N VAL A 671 33.13 -25.79 1.41
CA VAL A 671 33.06 -24.66 0.51
C VAL A 671 33.38 -23.41 1.35
N GLY A 672 34.48 -22.75 1.10
CA GLY A 672 34.94 -21.62 1.85
C GLY A 672 35.64 -20.59 0.94
N ALA A 673 36.37 -19.67 1.49
CA ALA A 673 37.13 -18.59 0.83
C ALA A 673 37.95 -19.03 -0.42
N ALA A 674 38.16 -20.32 -0.61
CA ALA A 674 38.74 -20.87 -1.81
C ALA A 674 37.83 -20.77 -3.07
N ALA A 675 36.52 -20.60 -2.91
CA ALA A 675 35.59 -20.51 -4.05
C ALA A 675 35.68 -19.16 -4.76
N GLU A 676 35.81 -18.05 -4.04
CA GLU A 676 35.95 -16.70 -4.63
C GLU A 676 37.24 -16.54 -5.45
N ALA A 677 38.33 -17.13 -4.98
CA ALA A 677 39.60 -17.14 -5.72
C ALA A 677 39.59 -18.06 -6.94
N ALA A 678 38.55 -18.94 -7.07
CA ALA A 678 38.49 -19.99 -8.10
C ALA A 678 37.75 -19.54 -9.38
N TRP A 679 36.97 -18.44 -9.36
CA TRP A 679 36.13 -18.03 -10.50
C TRP A 679 36.68 -16.77 -11.20
N ASN A 680 37.86 -16.95 -11.85
CA ASN A 680 38.45 -15.86 -12.62
C ASN A 680 37.77 -15.81 -14.03
N PRO A 681 37.16 -14.65 -14.43
CA PRO A 681 36.56 -14.51 -15.76
C PRO A 681 37.42 -14.95 -16.93
N ALA A 682 38.75 -14.75 -16.82
CA ALA A 682 39.73 -15.14 -17.85
C ALA A 682 39.83 -16.69 -18.05
N ASP A 683 39.37 -17.50 -17.12
CA ASP A 683 39.34 -18.94 -17.21
C ASP A 683 38.18 -19.47 -18.06
N VAL A 684 37.21 -18.63 -18.43
CA VAL A 684 36.08 -18.95 -19.34
C VAL A 684 36.56 -18.95 -20.77
N THR A 685 36.88 -20.12 -21.31
CA THR A 685 37.55 -20.26 -22.60
C THR A 685 36.73 -20.95 -23.69
N GLU A 686 35.76 -21.77 -23.28
CA GLU A 686 34.94 -22.53 -24.22
C GLU A 686 33.82 -21.69 -24.83
N PRO A 687 33.45 -21.88 -26.12
CA PRO A 687 32.44 -21.03 -26.78
C PRO A 687 31.08 -21.01 -26.09
N LEU A 688 30.59 -22.15 -25.63
CA LEU A 688 29.28 -22.25 -24.95
C LEU A 688 29.30 -21.55 -23.61
N ASP A 689 30.39 -21.63 -22.84
CA ASP A 689 30.54 -20.96 -21.54
C ASP A 689 30.59 -19.44 -21.73
N ARG A 690 31.33 -18.98 -22.76
CA ARG A 690 31.38 -17.55 -23.13
C ARG A 690 30.02 -17.04 -23.57
N ALA A 691 29.22 -17.80 -24.31
CA ALA A 691 27.88 -17.45 -24.71
C ALA A 691 26.93 -17.34 -23.49
N ALA A 692 27.08 -18.25 -22.52
CA ALA A 692 26.32 -18.14 -21.26
C ALA A 692 26.67 -16.88 -20.48
N MET A 693 27.95 -16.49 -20.42
CA MET A 693 28.38 -15.24 -19.77
C MET A 693 27.91 -13.99 -20.53
N ALA A 694 27.90 -14.03 -21.88
CA ALA A 694 27.34 -12.94 -22.70
C ALA A 694 25.85 -12.73 -22.38
N LYS A 695 25.09 -13.82 -22.28
CA LYS A 695 23.66 -13.73 -21.90
C LYS A 695 23.48 -13.18 -20.47
N LEU A 696 24.32 -13.62 -19.53
CA LEU A 696 24.28 -13.13 -18.16
C LEU A 696 24.60 -11.63 -18.08
N ALA A 697 25.56 -11.14 -18.84
CA ALA A 697 25.88 -9.71 -18.92
C ALA A 697 24.67 -8.87 -19.36
N LEU A 698 23.90 -9.35 -20.35
CA LEU A 698 22.65 -8.70 -20.79
C LEU A 698 21.59 -8.70 -19.67
N VAL A 699 21.41 -9.83 -18.99
CA VAL A 699 20.43 -9.96 -17.92
C VAL A 699 20.76 -9.04 -16.75
N VAL A 700 22.02 -8.97 -16.31
CA VAL A 700 22.47 -8.06 -15.25
C VAL A 700 22.18 -6.60 -15.62
N ARG A 701 22.46 -6.22 -16.87
CA ARG A 701 22.17 -4.85 -17.37
C ARG A 701 20.68 -4.55 -17.34
N GLN A 702 19.87 -5.39 -17.96
CA GLN A 702 18.42 -5.21 -18.07
C GLN A 702 17.73 -5.21 -16.70
N ALA A 703 18.14 -6.11 -15.80
CA ALA A 703 17.61 -6.16 -14.43
C ALA A 703 17.97 -4.89 -13.65
N THR A 704 19.20 -4.37 -13.81
CA THR A 704 19.65 -3.15 -13.16
C THR A 704 18.86 -1.93 -13.69
N GLU A 705 18.72 -1.80 -15.00
CA GLU A 705 17.94 -0.72 -15.62
C GLU A 705 16.48 -0.74 -15.17
N ALA A 706 15.86 -1.93 -15.10
CA ALA A 706 14.49 -2.08 -14.63
C ALA A 706 14.33 -1.68 -13.14
N LEU A 707 15.24 -2.13 -12.27
CA LEU A 707 15.19 -1.78 -10.84
C LEU A 707 15.49 -0.30 -10.56
N GLU A 708 16.40 0.33 -11.31
CA GLU A 708 16.62 1.78 -11.21
C GLU A 708 15.38 2.57 -11.66
N SER A 709 14.56 2.00 -12.56
CA SER A 709 13.28 2.57 -12.99
C SER A 709 12.09 2.12 -12.13
N TYR A 710 12.32 1.44 -11.01
CA TYR A 710 11.29 0.88 -10.12
C TYR A 710 10.39 -0.19 -10.79
N GLU A 711 10.78 -0.76 -11.91
CA GLU A 711 10.07 -1.84 -12.62
C GLU A 711 10.51 -3.23 -12.10
N HIS A 712 10.29 -3.49 -10.81
CA HIS A 712 10.77 -4.72 -10.14
C HIS A 712 10.25 -6.01 -10.78
N SER A 713 9.01 -6.04 -11.28
CA SER A 713 8.44 -7.23 -11.94
C SER A 713 9.11 -7.55 -13.26
N LYS A 714 9.49 -6.52 -14.03
CA LYS A 714 10.24 -6.68 -15.28
C LYS A 714 11.66 -7.20 -15.01
N ALA A 715 12.30 -6.73 -13.95
CA ALA A 715 13.60 -7.26 -13.54
C ALA A 715 13.49 -8.74 -13.16
N LEU A 716 12.47 -9.12 -12.38
CA LEU A 716 12.23 -10.54 -12.03
C LEU A 716 12.00 -11.40 -13.28
N GLU A 717 11.19 -10.95 -14.23
CA GLU A 717 10.90 -11.66 -15.49
C GLU A 717 12.19 -11.96 -16.28
N VAL A 718 13.06 -10.96 -16.43
CA VAL A 718 14.34 -11.10 -17.15
C VAL A 718 15.28 -12.06 -16.42
N ILE A 719 15.41 -11.94 -15.10
CA ILE A 719 16.28 -12.79 -14.28
C ILE A 719 15.77 -14.24 -14.31
N GLU A 720 14.47 -14.46 -14.05
CA GLU A 720 13.86 -15.77 -13.99
C GLU A 720 13.94 -16.51 -15.33
N SER A 721 13.61 -15.82 -16.42
CA SER A 721 13.66 -16.40 -17.77
C SER A 721 15.04 -17.00 -18.07
N TYR A 722 16.09 -16.24 -17.81
CA TYR A 722 17.44 -16.74 -18.04
C TYR A 722 17.88 -17.78 -16.99
N PHE A 723 17.44 -17.66 -15.74
CA PHE A 723 17.74 -18.66 -14.72
C PHE A 723 17.22 -20.06 -15.11
N TRP A 724 15.99 -20.14 -15.64
CA TRP A 724 15.46 -21.40 -16.13
C TRP A 724 16.27 -21.93 -17.33
N GLN A 725 16.60 -21.11 -18.30
CA GLN A 725 17.44 -21.46 -19.42
C GLN A 725 18.84 -21.94 -18.96
N PHE A 726 19.43 -21.22 -18.01
CA PHE A 726 20.71 -21.58 -17.42
C PHE A 726 20.66 -22.98 -16.76
N CYS A 727 19.59 -23.26 -16.01
CA CYS A 727 19.43 -24.54 -15.33
C CYS A 727 19.05 -25.70 -16.25
N ASP A 728 18.14 -25.47 -17.19
CA ASP A 728 17.53 -26.55 -17.98
C ASP A 728 18.29 -26.84 -19.28
N ASP A 729 19.04 -25.83 -19.80
CA ASP A 729 19.87 -25.98 -20.99
C ASP A 729 21.37 -25.97 -20.64
N TYR A 730 21.89 -24.84 -20.11
CA TYR A 730 23.33 -24.65 -19.94
C TYR A 730 23.95 -25.71 -18.99
N ILE A 731 23.42 -25.88 -17.79
CA ILE A 731 23.92 -26.89 -16.83
C ILE A 731 23.87 -28.28 -17.44
N GLU A 732 22.80 -28.64 -18.11
CA GLU A 732 22.64 -29.96 -18.74
C GLU A 732 23.63 -30.20 -19.91
N LEU A 733 23.93 -29.13 -20.67
CA LEU A 733 24.91 -29.19 -21.75
C LEU A 733 26.32 -29.39 -21.21
N VAL A 734 26.73 -28.64 -20.18
CA VAL A 734 28.14 -28.61 -19.75
C VAL A 734 28.46 -29.59 -18.62
N LYS A 735 27.50 -30.25 -18.00
CA LYS A 735 27.71 -31.06 -16.79
C LYS A 735 28.75 -32.18 -16.98
N ASN A 736 28.74 -32.91 -18.11
CA ASN A 736 29.68 -33.96 -18.36
C ASN A 736 31.10 -33.40 -18.50
N ARG A 737 31.29 -32.30 -19.22
CA ARG A 737 32.54 -31.58 -19.32
C ARG A 737 33.02 -31.08 -17.97
N ALA A 738 32.11 -30.48 -17.16
CA ALA A 738 32.43 -30.01 -15.82
C ALA A 738 32.86 -31.11 -14.85
N TYR A 739 32.32 -32.34 -15.00
CA TYR A 739 32.77 -33.51 -14.28
C TYR A 739 34.11 -34.04 -14.75
N GLY A 740 34.55 -33.71 -15.96
CA GLY A 740 35.69 -34.33 -16.59
C GLY A 740 35.39 -35.72 -17.13
N THR A 741 34.12 -36.03 -17.38
CA THR A 741 33.66 -37.34 -17.85
C THR A 741 34.10 -37.57 -19.31
N PRO A 742 34.74 -38.73 -19.64
CA PRO A 742 35.03 -39.04 -21.02
C PRO A 742 33.78 -39.10 -21.89
N ASP A 743 33.88 -38.68 -23.14
CA ASP A 743 32.83 -38.84 -24.13
C ASP A 743 32.62 -40.36 -24.48
N GLU A 744 31.64 -40.64 -25.33
CA GLU A 744 31.32 -42.03 -25.75
C GLU A 744 32.44 -42.67 -26.58
N HIS A 745 33.46 -41.92 -27.03
CA HIS A 745 34.67 -42.41 -27.71
C HIS A 745 35.87 -42.53 -26.76
N GLY A 746 35.70 -42.20 -25.46
CA GLY A 746 36.76 -42.28 -24.45
C GLY A 746 37.66 -41.03 -24.40
N ASN A 747 37.33 -39.96 -25.11
CA ASN A 747 38.09 -38.70 -25.06
C ASN A 747 37.77 -37.95 -23.75
N VAL A 748 38.81 -37.65 -22.98
CA VAL A 748 38.68 -36.86 -21.74
C VAL A 748 38.76 -35.36 -22.07
N PRO A 749 37.83 -34.50 -21.55
CA PRO A 749 37.96 -33.08 -21.76
C PRO A 749 39.27 -32.54 -21.14
N SER A 750 39.87 -31.54 -21.78
CA SER A 750 41.09 -30.92 -21.26
C SER A 750 40.82 -30.24 -19.90
N GLU A 751 41.84 -30.15 -19.04
CA GLU A 751 41.77 -29.46 -17.77
C GLU A 751 41.28 -27.99 -17.95
N LYS A 752 41.68 -27.33 -19.04
CA LYS A 752 41.26 -25.98 -19.41
C LYS A 752 39.73 -25.93 -19.69
N ALA A 753 39.21 -26.90 -20.45
CA ALA A 753 37.78 -26.97 -20.75
C ALA A 753 36.94 -27.32 -19.51
N VAL A 754 37.43 -28.20 -18.64
CA VAL A 754 36.81 -28.48 -17.32
C VAL A 754 36.76 -27.22 -16.45
N LYS A 755 37.91 -26.53 -16.36
CA LYS A 755 38.00 -25.27 -15.58
C LYS A 755 37.05 -24.21 -16.12
N SER A 756 36.96 -24.05 -17.43
CA SER A 756 36.04 -23.13 -18.09
C SER A 756 34.57 -23.37 -17.66
N ALA A 757 34.11 -24.62 -17.75
CA ALA A 757 32.73 -24.95 -17.34
C ALA A 757 32.47 -24.68 -15.85
N ARG A 758 33.40 -25.10 -14.97
CA ARG A 758 33.26 -24.87 -13.50
C ARG A 758 33.25 -23.38 -13.16
N THR A 759 34.13 -22.60 -13.80
CA THR A 759 34.16 -21.13 -13.59
C THR A 759 32.88 -20.45 -14.04
N ALA A 760 32.36 -20.78 -15.23
CA ALA A 760 31.13 -20.20 -15.74
C ALA A 760 29.88 -20.61 -14.91
N LEU A 761 29.84 -21.86 -14.41
CA LEU A 761 28.81 -22.32 -13.45
C LEU A 761 28.88 -21.53 -12.15
N GLY A 762 30.06 -21.31 -11.60
CA GLY A 762 30.28 -20.56 -10.37
C GLY A 762 29.87 -19.10 -10.51
N LEU A 763 30.36 -18.38 -11.55
CA LEU A 763 30.01 -17.02 -11.86
C LEU A 763 28.50 -16.83 -12.08
N GLY A 764 27.87 -17.78 -12.78
CA GLY A 764 26.43 -17.73 -13.04
C GLY A 764 25.61 -17.87 -11.77
N LEU A 765 25.91 -18.86 -10.92
CA LEU A 765 25.15 -19.10 -9.69
C LEU A 765 25.39 -18.00 -8.64
N ASP A 766 26.61 -17.44 -8.55
CA ASP A 766 26.90 -16.26 -7.74
C ASP A 766 26.06 -15.06 -8.18
N ALA A 767 26.00 -14.81 -9.49
CA ALA A 767 25.15 -13.75 -10.03
C ALA A 767 23.67 -13.98 -9.70
N PHE A 768 23.14 -15.19 -9.92
CA PHE A 768 21.73 -15.48 -9.61
C PHE A 768 21.42 -15.41 -8.13
N ALA A 769 22.31 -15.79 -7.23
CA ALA A 769 22.12 -15.61 -5.79
C ALA A 769 21.92 -14.12 -5.44
N ARG A 770 22.71 -13.23 -6.04
CA ARG A 770 22.58 -11.78 -5.83
C ARG A 770 21.40 -11.17 -6.57
N LEU A 771 21.13 -11.56 -7.82
CA LEU A 771 20.01 -11.05 -8.62
C LEU A 771 18.64 -11.41 -8.03
N LEU A 772 18.52 -12.61 -7.46
CA LEU A 772 17.28 -13.11 -6.84
C LEU A 772 17.15 -12.73 -5.35
N ALA A 773 18.19 -12.19 -4.71
CA ALA A 773 18.17 -11.83 -3.29
C ALA A 773 17.04 -10.88 -2.89
N PRO A 774 16.66 -9.86 -3.69
CA PRO A 774 15.51 -9.03 -3.38
C PRO A 774 14.17 -9.77 -3.35
N TYR A 775 14.05 -10.86 -4.11
CA TYR A 775 12.81 -11.60 -4.36
C TYR A 775 12.67 -12.83 -3.45
N LEU A 776 13.74 -13.60 -3.32
CA LEU A 776 13.80 -14.86 -2.58
C LEU A 776 14.87 -14.80 -1.48
N PRO A 777 14.68 -13.91 -0.46
CA PRO A 777 15.74 -13.59 0.49
C PRO A 777 16.27 -14.79 1.26
N TYR A 778 15.44 -15.76 1.58
CA TYR A 778 15.81 -16.91 2.40
C TYR A 778 16.60 -17.96 1.60
N ALA A 779 16.12 -18.31 0.42
CA ALA A 779 16.81 -19.27 -0.44
C ALA A 779 18.16 -18.73 -0.94
N THR A 780 18.24 -17.43 -1.23
CA THR A 780 19.49 -16.81 -1.69
C THR A 780 20.51 -16.67 -0.57
N GLU A 781 20.09 -16.37 0.66
CA GLU A 781 20.98 -16.38 1.84
C GLU A 781 21.53 -17.80 2.09
N GLU A 782 20.69 -18.83 1.95
CA GLU A 782 21.12 -20.22 2.11
C GLU A 782 22.21 -20.59 1.12
N VAL A 783 22.01 -20.35 -0.18
CA VAL A 783 23.04 -20.66 -1.19
C VAL A 783 24.27 -19.79 -1.08
N TRP A 784 24.09 -18.52 -0.67
CA TRP A 784 25.21 -17.60 -0.41
C TRP A 784 26.11 -18.12 0.70
N SER A 785 25.52 -18.63 1.78
CA SER A 785 26.28 -19.22 2.89
C SER A 785 27.10 -20.45 2.48
N TRP A 786 26.70 -21.13 1.43
CA TRP A 786 27.48 -22.27 0.87
C TRP A 786 28.62 -21.82 -0.03
N MET A 787 28.45 -20.73 -0.78
CA MET A 787 29.45 -20.21 -1.74
C MET A 787 30.47 -19.29 -1.08
N HIS A 788 30.02 -18.48 -0.14
CA HIS A 788 30.76 -17.37 0.45
C HIS A 788 30.79 -17.47 2.00
N ALA A 789 31.15 -18.61 2.52
CA ALA A 789 31.24 -18.84 3.95
C ALA A 789 32.17 -17.79 4.62
N GLY A 790 31.63 -17.02 5.55
CA GLY A 790 32.37 -15.99 6.25
C GLY A 790 32.40 -14.60 5.60
N SER A 791 31.77 -14.41 4.44
CA SER A 791 31.74 -13.11 3.74
C SER A 791 30.53 -12.24 4.12
N GLY A 792 29.74 -12.62 5.15
CA GLY A 792 28.52 -11.91 5.55
C GLY A 792 27.31 -12.30 4.71
N SER A 793 26.22 -11.52 4.85
CA SER A 793 24.95 -11.77 4.20
C SER A 793 24.95 -11.34 2.72
N VAL A 794 24.25 -12.10 1.86
CA VAL A 794 23.99 -11.72 0.47
C VAL A 794 23.29 -10.35 0.37
N HIS A 795 22.50 -9.97 1.36
CA HIS A 795 21.78 -8.70 1.41
C HIS A 795 22.68 -7.48 1.69
N ARG A 796 23.94 -7.72 2.04
CA ARG A 796 25.03 -6.73 2.17
C ARG A 796 26.08 -6.85 1.08
N ALA A 797 26.02 -7.92 0.27
CA ALA A 797 26.90 -8.08 -0.88
C ALA A 797 26.57 -7.05 -1.97
N ALA A 798 27.58 -6.71 -2.77
CA ALA A 798 27.39 -5.77 -3.88
C ALA A 798 26.47 -6.37 -4.97
N TRP A 799 25.57 -5.57 -5.50
CA TRP A 799 24.78 -5.92 -6.68
C TRP A 799 25.72 -6.27 -7.85
N PRO A 800 25.41 -7.31 -8.67
CA PRO A 800 26.28 -7.70 -9.78
C PRO A 800 26.55 -6.54 -10.74
N VAL A 801 27.81 -6.37 -11.10
CA VAL A 801 28.24 -5.45 -12.18
C VAL A 801 28.46 -6.21 -13.48
N VAL A 802 28.33 -5.53 -14.61
CA VAL A 802 28.35 -6.18 -15.94
C VAL A 802 29.73 -6.63 -16.35
N ASP A 803 30.77 -5.89 -15.95
CA ASP A 803 32.15 -6.02 -16.50
C ASP A 803 32.76 -7.42 -16.40
N PRO A 804 32.67 -8.16 -15.26
CA PRO A 804 33.25 -9.51 -15.20
C PRO A 804 32.62 -10.50 -16.18
N TYR A 805 31.33 -10.34 -16.48
CA TYR A 805 30.63 -11.23 -17.43
C TYR A 805 30.94 -10.87 -18.87
N VAL A 806 31.15 -9.58 -19.19
CA VAL A 806 31.64 -9.13 -20.50
C VAL A 806 33.05 -9.62 -20.75
N GLU A 807 33.92 -9.53 -19.74
CA GLU A 807 35.28 -10.08 -19.82
C GLU A 807 35.27 -11.59 -20.09
N ALA A 808 34.48 -12.35 -19.32
CA ALA A 808 34.29 -13.77 -19.47
C ALA A 808 33.73 -14.14 -20.86
N ALA A 809 32.83 -13.36 -21.39
CA ALA A 809 32.20 -13.58 -22.69
C ALA A 809 33.17 -13.40 -23.86
N THR A 810 34.18 -12.55 -23.74
CA THR A 810 35.21 -12.29 -24.80
C THR A 810 34.57 -12.06 -26.17
N GLY A 811 33.48 -11.28 -26.26
CA GLY A 811 32.79 -10.99 -27.51
C GLY A 811 31.94 -12.11 -28.11
N ALA A 812 31.65 -13.19 -27.38
CA ALA A 812 30.76 -14.27 -27.84
C ALA A 812 29.31 -13.77 -27.94
N SER A 813 28.58 -14.32 -28.92
CA SER A 813 27.13 -14.08 -29.05
C SER A 813 26.35 -14.95 -28.05
N PRO A 814 25.35 -14.38 -27.33
CA PRO A 814 24.46 -15.17 -26.47
C PRO A 814 23.58 -16.15 -27.25
N GLU A 815 23.37 -15.94 -28.55
CA GLU A 815 22.53 -16.77 -29.43
C GLU A 815 23.06 -18.20 -29.57
N LEU A 816 24.37 -18.41 -29.41
CA LEU A 816 24.94 -19.73 -29.40
C LEU A 816 24.31 -20.65 -28.35
N LEU A 817 24.05 -20.13 -27.14
CA LEU A 817 23.36 -20.90 -26.09
C LEU A 817 21.94 -21.26 -26.51
N THR A 818 21.24 -20.36 -27.16
CA THR A 818 19.87 -20.58 -27.65
C THR A 818 19.84 -21.70 -28.71
N TRP A 819 20.74 -21.66 -29.67
CA TRP A 819 20.84 -22.70 -30.68
C TRP A 819 21.22 -24.07 -30.09
N ALA A 820 22.19 -24.10 -29.17
CA ALA A 820 22.58 -25.33 -28.49
C ALA A 820 21.43 -25.94 -27.66
N GLY A 821 20.67 -25.12 -26.93
CA GLY A 821 19.49 -25.56 -26.21
C GLY A 821 18.43 -26.19 -27.11
N LYS A 822 18.11 -25.51 -28.23
CA LYS A 822 17.19 -26.05 -29.25
C LYS A 822 17.64 -27.35 -29.87
N ALA A 823 18.94 -27.48 -30.18
CA ALA A 823 19.47 -28.74 -30.66
C ALA A 823 19.25 -29.87 -29.67
N VAL A 824 19.54 -29.69 -28.37
CA VAL A 824 19.29 -30.68 -27.32
C VAL A 824 17.81 -30.98 -27.16
N GLU A 825 16.95 -29.97 -27.26
CA GLU A 825 15.50 -30.15 -27.24
C GLU A 825 15.04 -31.15 -28.34
N GLN A 826 15.53 -30.98 -29.56
CA GLN A 826 15.22 -31.92 -30.65
C GLN A 826 15.74 -33.32 -30.38
N LEU A 827 16.97 -33.47 -29.84
CA LEU A 827 17.52 -34.79 -29.48
C LEU A 827 16.69 -35.48 -28.38
N ARG A 828 16.17 -34.72 -27.43
CA ARG A 828 15.24 -35.23 -26.39
C ARG A 828 13.87 -35.59 -26.98
N LYS A 829 13.37 -34.81 -27.94
CA LYS A 829 12.10 -35.00 -28.62
C LYS A 829 12.09 -36.34 -29.40
N ILE A 830 13.16 -36.66 -30.15
CA ILE A 830 13.33 -37.95 -30.82
C ILE A 830 13.09 -39.12 -29.85
N LYS A 831 13.69 -39.09 -28.67
CA LYS A 831 13.59 -40.17 -27.67
C LYS A 831 12.19 -40.21 -27.04
N SER A 832 11.58 -39.05 -26.82
CA SER A 832 10.24 -38.95 -26.26
C SER A 832 9.17 -39.48 -27.21
N GLU A 833 9.28 -39.16 -28.50
CA GLU A 833 8.37 -39.64 -29.55
C GLU A 833 8.50 -41.16 -29.75
N ALA A 834 9.73 -41.65 -29.70
CA ALA A 834 10.02 -43.09 -29.74
C ALA A 834 9.64 -43.82 -28.42
N LYS A 835 9.20 -43.07 -27.38
CA LYS A 835 8.85 -43.61 -26.03
C LYS A 835 9.96 -44.43 -25.38
N VAL A 836 11.21 -44.06 -25.60
CA VAL A 836 12.39 -44.71 -25.01
C VAL A 836 13.00 -43.88 -23.88
N SER A 837 13.90 -44.48 -23.11
CA SER A 837 14.61 -43.76 -22.05
C SER A 837 15.46 -42.63 -22.60
N MET A 838 15.55 -41.49 -21.89
CA MET A 838 16.50 -40.42 -22.20
C MET A 838 17.97 -40.89 -22.21
N LYS A 839 18.25 -42.01 -21.59
CA LYS A 839 19.57 -42.67 -21.60
C LYS A 839 19.84 -43.51 -22.86
N THR A 840 18.85 -43.68 -23.75
CA THR A 840 19.03 -44.41 -25.01
C THR A 840 20.04 -43.68 -25.89
N PRO A 841 21.07 -44.34 -26.46
CA PRO A 841 22.00 -43.68 -27.33
C PRO A 841 21.35 -43.39 -28.70
N ILE A 842 21.80 -42.31 -29.35
CA ILE A 842 21.46 -41.94 -30.72
C ILE A 842 22.64 -42.39 -31.58
N LEU A 843 22.44 -43.34 -32.51
CA LEU A 843 23.50 -43.89 -33.38
C LEU A 843 23.83 -42.93 -34.51
N SER A 844 22.85 -42.25 -35.04
CA SER A 844 23.07 -41.20 -36.03
C SER A 844 21.94 -40.16 -35.94
N VAL A 845 22.28 -38.87 -36.20
CA VAL A 845 21.34 -37.78 -36.33
C VAL A 845 21.81 -36.77 -37.36
N ALA A 846 20.86 -36.24 -38.11
CA ALA A 846 21.03 -35.05 -38.94
C ALA A 846 20.07 -33.96 -38.47
N LEU A 847 20.61 -32.80 -38.07
CA LEU A 847 19.85 -31.62 -37.73
C LEU A 847 20.02 -30.55 -38.79
N SER A 848 18.96 -29.82 -39.06
CA SER A 848 18.98 -28.68 -39.96
C SER A 848 18.66 -27.39 -39.20
N ALA A 849 19.29 -26.29 -39.57
CA ALA A 849 19.08 -24.94 -39.04
C ALA A 849 19.49 -23.88 -40.07
N ALA A 850 19.20 -22.60 -39.81
CA ALA A 850 19.80 -21.51 -40.57
C ALA A 850 21.34 -21.54 -40.48
N SER A 851 22.04 -20.95 -41.44
CA SER A 851 23.51 -21.03 -41.52
C SER A 851 24.22 -20.59 -40.22
N GLU A 852 23.77 -19.53 -39.58
CA GLU A 852 24.29 -19.09 -38.29
C GLU A 852 24.01 -20.06 -37.15
N GLY A 853 22.85 -20.74 -37.19
CA GLY A 853 22.50 -21.81 -36.25
C GLY A 853 23.39 -23.04 -36.42
N VAL A 854 23.73 -23.40 -37.66
CA VAL A 854 24.66 -24.49 -37.95
C VAL A 854 26.05 -24.17 -37.39
N GLU A 855 26.55 -22.93 -37.57
CA GLU A 855 27.82 -22.50 -36.99
C GLU A 855 27.82 -22.54 -35.47
N ALA A 856 26.73 -22.05 -34.84
CA ALA A 856 26.56 -22.05 -33.40
C ALA A 856 26.50 -23.47 -32.83
N ILE A 857 25.72 -24.38 -33.45
CA ILE A 857 25.62 -25.81 -33.04
C ILE A 857 26.96 -26.49 -33.19
N HIS A 858 27.68 -26.21 -34.29
CA HIS A 858 29.01 -26.77 -34.53
C HIS A 858 30.02 -26.34 -33.45
N ALA A 859 29.98 -25.06 -33.01
CA ALA A 859 30.87 -24.55 -31.97
C ALA A 859 30.64 -25.20 -30.58
N ALA A 860 29.44 -25.76 -30.32
CA ALA A 860 29.08 -26.48 -29.09
C ALA A 860 28.84 -28.00 -29.31
N LEU A 861 29.28 -28.55 -30.45
CA LEU A 861 28.89 -29.87 -30.89
C LEU A 861 29.24 -30.99 -29.87
N GLY A 862 30.39 -30.88 -29.20
CA GLY A 862 30.81 -31.85 -28.18
C GLY A 862 29.87 -31.90 -26.99
N ASP A 863 29.50 -30.76 -26.45
CA ASP A 863 28.57 -30.63 -25.31
C ASP A 863 27.16 -31.10 -25.72
N ILE A 864 26.68 -30.72 -26.92
CA ILE A 864 25.37 -31.12 -27.45
C ILE A 864 25.32 -32.65 -27.66
N ALA A 865 26.37 -33.24 -28.27
CA ALA A 865 26.44 -34.68 -28.50
C ALA A 865 26.42 -35.47 -27.19
N GLN A 866 27.19 -35.03 -26.20
CA GLN A 866 27.20 -35.68 -24.88
C GLN A 866 25.86 -35.51 -24.16
N ALA A 867 25.25 -34.33 -24.13
CA ALA A 867 23.95 -34.09 -23.51
C ALA A 867 22.83 -34.90 -24.19
N GLY A 868 22.88 -35.01 -25.51
CA GLY A 868 21.96 -35.81 -26.32
C GLY A 868 22.28 -37.30 -26.37
N ARG A 869 23.47 -37.74 -25.89
CA ARG A 869 23.97 -39.10 -26.03
C ARG A 869 24.01 -39.56 -27.49
N VAL A 870 24.58 -38.74 -28.35
CA VAL A 870 24.86 -39.09 -29.73
C VAL A 870 26.21 -39.80 -29.76
N VAL A 871 26.20 -41.10 -30.06
CA VAL A 871 27.39 -41.97 -30.00
C VAL A 871 27.99 -42.24 -31.38
N GLY A 872 27.35 -41.79 -32.43
CA GLY A 872 27.80 -42.03 -33.82
C GLY A 872 27.80 -40.77 -34.64
N LYS A 873 27.22 -40.80 -35.82
CA LYS A 873 27.28 -39.72 -36.79
C LYS A 873 26.39 -38.55 -36.39
N PHE A 874 26.91 -37.30 -36.42
CA PHE A 874 26.17 -36.09 -36.19
C PHE A 874 26.33 -35.11 -37.39
N ASP A 875 25.33 -35.02 -38.23
CA ASP A 875 25.34 -34.19 -39.42
C ASP A 875 24.59 -32.85 -39.16
N LEU A 876 25.09 -31.77 -39.70
CA LEU A 876 24.44 -30.46 -39.67
C LEU A 876 24.18 -30.01 -41.10
N VAL A 877 22.98 -29.61 -41.41
CA VAL A 877 22.50 -29.15 -42.71
C VAL A 877 22.03 -27.70 -42.62
N ALA A 878 22.64 -26.84 -43.44
CA ALA A 878 22.18 -25.46 -43.52
C ALA A 878 20.93 -25.35 -44.41
N LYS A 879 19.85 -24.77 -43.88
CA LYS A 879 18.67 -24.39 -44.69
C LYS A 879 18.91 -23.02 -45.30
N HIS A 880 18.57 -22.88 -46.59
CA HIS A 880 18.63 -21.57 -47.26
C HIS A 880 17.51 -20.62 -46.79
N ALA A 881 17.80 -19.34 -46.64
CA ALA A 881 16.89 -18.32 -46.14
C ALA A 881 15.56 -18.19 -46.93
N GLU A 882 15.54 -18.58 -48.20
CA GLU A 882 14.34 -18.54 -49.04
C GLU A 882 13.32 -19.63 -48.68
N GLU A 883 13.73 -20.76 -48.08
CA GLU A 883 12.85 -21.86 -47.64
C GLU A 883 12.20 -21.55 -46.30
N SER A 884 12.90 -20.82 -45.44
CA SER A 884 12.39 -20.44 -44.10
C SER A 884 11.35 -19.31 -44.15
N ALA A 885 11.45 -18.41 -45.11
CA ALA A 885 10.53 -17.26 -45.24
C ALA A 885 9.15 -17.67 -45.81
N ALA A 886 9.03 -18.79 -46.49
CA ALA A 886 7.80 -19.26 -47.12
C ALA A 886 6.83 -19.97 -46.16
N GLU A 887 7.31 -20.45 -45.00
CA GLU A 887 6.53 -21.23 -44.02
C GLU A 887 6.16 -20.50 -42.72
N GLY A 888 6.58 -19.25 -42.56
CA GLY A 888 6.30 -18.50 -41.28
C GLY A 888 6.99 -19.12 -40.07
N THR A 889 8.08 -19.84 -40.24
CA THR A 889 8.86 -20.48 -39.21
C THR A 889 9.70 -19.47 -38.43
N PRO A 890 9.82 -19.59 -37.10
CA PRO A 890 10.68 -18.71 -36.29
C PRO A 890 12.14 -18.71 -36.77
N GLU A 891 12.80 -17.56 -36.78
CA GLU A 891 14.21 -17.38 -37.24
C GLU A 891 15.23 -18.33 -36.57
N THR A 892 14.88 -18.97 -35.47
CA THR A 892 15.75 -19.87 -34.67
C THR A 892 15.24 -21.32 -34.62
N GLU A 893 14.67 -21.87 -35.68
CA GLU A 893 14.20 -23.26 -35.69
C GLU A 893 15.31 -24.26 -35.97
N VAL A 894 15.36 -25.33 -35.15
CA VAL A 894 16.19 -26.52 -35.41
C VAL A 894 15.28 -27.71 -35.73
N ALA A 895 15.46 -28.37 -36.81
CA ALA A 895 14.65 -29.51 -37.21
C ALA A 895 15.49 -30.80 -37.32
N VAL A 896 14.83 -31.97 -37.15
CA VAL A 896 15.42 -33.27 -37.32
C VAL A 896 15.15 -33.75 -38.73
N GLU A 897 16.20 -33.94 -39.55
CA GLU A 897 16.10 -34.49 -40.90
C GLU A 897 16.14 -36.00 -40.89
N ALA A 898 16.97 -36.60 -40.04
CA ALA A 898 17.06 -38.05 -39.87
C ALA A 898 17.60 -38.43 -38.51
N SER A 899 17.18 -39.57 -37.96
CA SER A 899 17.74 -40.10 -36.72
C SER A 899 17.63 -41.61 -36.63
N GLU A 900 18.61 -42.23 -35.97
CA GLU A 900 18.64 -43.67 -35.66
C GLU A 900 18.95 -43.84 -34.18
N LEU A 901 18.09 -44.60 -33.48
CA LEU A 901 18.24 -44.91 -32.05
C LEU A 901 18.90 -46.26 -31.84
N GLY A 902 19.76 -46.35 -30.84
CA GLY A 902 20.31 -47.60 -30.39
C GLY A 902 19.39 -48.35 -29.42
N GLU A 903 19.86 -49.45 -28.88
CA GLU A 903 19.12 -50.23 -27.90
C GLU A 903 19.00 -49.47 -26.57
N PRO A 904 17.83 -49.46 -25.94
CA PRO A 904 17.67 -48.88 -24.62
C PRO A 904 18.52 -49.64 -23.58
N PRO A 905 19.14 -48.95 -22.61
CA PRO A 905 19.91 -49.61 -21.55
C PRO A 905 19.04 -50.60 -20.78
N ALA A 906 19.58 -51.75 -20.47
CA ALA A 906 18.90 -52.81 -19.71
C ALA A 906 18.36 -52.25 -18.40
N LYS A 907 17.09 -52.52 -18.07
CA LYS A 907 16.49 -52.09 -16.79
C LYS A 907 17.26 -52.77 -15.66
N LYS A 908 17.89 -52.01 -14.77
CA LYS A 908 18.43 -52.57 -13.52
C LYS A 908 17.30 -53.28 -12.78
N PRO A 909 17.51 -54.51 -12.28
CA PRO A 909 16.50 -55.17 -11.46
C PRO A 909 16.20 -54.30 -10.23
N LYS A 910 14.93 -54.11 -9.94
CA LYS A 910 14.49 -53.45 -8.72
C LYS A 910 14.93 -54.28 -7.53
N HIS A 911 15.88 -53.81 -6.74
CA HIS A 911 16.18 -54.33 -5.41
C HIS A 911 15.29 -53.68 -4.38
#